data_d5b2f531349f99567ff56190bd5d1965
#
_entry.id   d5b2f531349f99567ff56190bd5d1965
#
_cell.length_a   1.000
_cell.length_b   1.000
_cell.length_c   1.000
_cell.angle_alpha   90.00
_cell.angle_beta   90.00
_cell.angle_gamma   90.00
#
_symmetry.space_group_name_H-M   'P 1'
#
loop_
_entity.id
_entity.type
_entity.pdbx_description
1 polymer ?
#
loop_
_entity_poly.entity_id
_entity_poly.type
_entity_poly.pdbx_seq_one_letter_code
_entity_poly.pdbx_strand_id
1 'polypeptide(L)'
;MELHMKKIGMLTFYSEYNYGAMLQAYALQTKIKELGYSAEFIRFFDRKFKEEKPTNAICRAKKILKNLKSVEFSIKKYIINRHIGECKYSLFDDFVERYISTSRNAYYSLEDLKKADNEYDAFVTGSDMVWSDIGQNLDAYFLTFASEGKRISYAPSLTGRENETVEQREQYKNWINRIDFLSCREKYGVNYISNITGRKAKQVVDPTLLIEKEVWKEKFHIEKRHGQPYILCYMFRGIKKAMLKKIKYYAEENNLRIIFIPMSVQETLYDLKNGSDASYGPKEFVELFYNASYVVTNSFHGLLFSLIMNKPFSLIHRGKGNEWLKHEERMTNILSLLDIENCFVNESDFDMNLNWDIDYNIINSKISELRRDSLDYLSNALKSINCRQESKEKRRYMKISELNIDSECTGCSACYNVCPVDAISMKFNFEGFSYPYIDDSLCVNCAKCVRCCSIVNTKEFKFPEETYCGAGKGEFIENSASGGIFAVFAKYVIEELSGVVYGVELDLRDNICRHVEINKVEDIYRIQNSKYVQSEISGVFPLCKKNLLEGRQVLFSGTPCQISGLRNYLGCEFDNLLTVDIICHGVPSPKLLSMYIKNELPDNITKLRFRHRLEASLRRSAYDINYEVNGHTIIKPGGNDIYYNAFTNGESLRECCYTCKYAREDRISDITIGDCDSWKLYKGLEKDNIISSILINTTKGENFWRECNKRITYTKLDYKEECIINHQLRRPFIRPTRRDTIYKDLSNLKWAEFKEKQQKTQNDLTLKIKRTVYKIFTQRIDLPCV
;
A
#
# COMPACT_ATOMS: atom_id res chain seq x y z
N MET A 1 11.23 -28.17 -19.55
CA MET A 1 11.82 -28.38 -18.20
C MET A 1 11.92 -26.99 -17.59
N GLU A 2 10.87 -26.49 -16.87
CA GLU A 2 10.96 -25.24 -16.16
C GLU A 2 11.99 -25.37 -15.04
N LEU A 3 13.09 -24.64 -15.16
CA LEU A 3 14.12 -24.51 -14.11
C LEU A 3 13.43 -23.93 -12.88
N HIS A 4 13.35 -24.73 -11.83
CA HIS A 4 12.76 -24.30 -10.57
C HIS A 4 13.62 -23.21 -9.93
N MET A 5 13.13 -21.99 -9.93
CA MET A 5 13.82 -20.81 -9.38
C MET A 5 13.91 -20.94 -7.86
N LYS A 6 15.13 -20.95 -7.30
CA LYS A 6 15.36 -21.00 -5.84
C LYS A 6 14.71 -19.81 -5.15
N LYS A 7 14.11 -20.05 -3.98
CA LYS A 7 13.38 -19.06 -3.21
C LYS A 7 14.20 -18.56 -2.01
N ILE A 8 14.44 -17.26 -1.95
CA ILE A 8 15.27 -16.59 -0.93
C ILE A 8 14.37 -15.79 0.02
N GLY A 9 14.44 -16.11 1.31
CA GLY A 9 13.82 -15.33 2.38
C GLY A 9 14.77 -14.23 2.86
N MET A 10 14.28 -12.98 2.93
CA MET A 10 15.11 -11.83 3.31
C MET A 10 14.65 -11.24 4.63
N LEU A 11 15.60 -10.84 5.50
CA LEU A 11 15.34 -10.15 6.77
C LEU A 11 16.16 -8.87 6.85
N THR A 12 15.48 -7.73 6.78
CA THR A 12 16.01 -6.38 7.04
C THR A 12 14.88 -5.43 7.40
N PHE A 13 15.20 -4.17 7.61
CA PHE A 13 14.22 -3.09 7.81
C PHE A 13 13.61 -2.68 6.48
N TYR A 14 12.51 -3.28 6.09
CA TYR A 14 11.85 -3.02 4.80
C TYR A 14 10.50 -2.30 4.93
N SER A 15 9.95 -2.18 6.14
CA SER A 15 8.64 -1.56 6.41
C SER A 15 8.69 -0.43 7.44
N GLU A 16 9.88 0.10 7.70
CA GLU A 16 10.06 1.27 8.56
C GLU A 16 9.90 2.56 7.76
N TYR A 17 9.35 3.60 8.37
CA TYR A 17 9.18 4.91 7.74
C TYR A 17 10.52 5.66 7.62
N ASN A 18 11.50 5.00 7.01
CA ASN A 18 12.87 5.46 6.80
C ASN A 18 13.28 5.25 5.34
N TYR A 19 13.58 6.33 4.64
CA TYR A 19 13.95 6.31 3.22
C TYR A 19 15.07 5.33 2.89
N GLY A 20 16.16 5.41 3.66
CA GLY A 20 17.32 4.57 3.45
C GLY A 20 17.07 3.10 3.69
N ALA A 21 16.35 2.79 4.78
CA ALA A 21 16.00 1.41 5.13
C ALA A 21 15.17 0.75 4.01
N MET A 22 14.22 1.46 3.43
CA MET A 22 13.37 0.92 2.37
C MET A 22 14.08 0.83 1.03
N LEU A 23 14.88 1.84 0.68
CA LEU A 23 15.60 1.86 -0.60
C LEU A 23 16.72 0.82 -0.65
N GLN A 24 17.43 0.57 0.47
CA GLN A 24 18.42 -0.51 0.52
C GLN A 24 17.74 -1.90 0.43
N ALA A 25 16.57 -2.06 1.07
CA ALA A 25 15.79 -3.30 0.97
C ALA A 25 15.36 -3.56 -0.48
N TYR A 26 14.76 -2.56 -1.13
CA TYR A 26 14.40 -2.62 -2.55
C TYR A 26 15.58 -2.98 -3.44
N ALA A 27 16.72 -2.31 -3.24
CA ALA A 27 17.91 -2.54 -4.06
C ALA A 27 18.44 -3.97 -3.93
N LEU A 28 18.54 -4.49 -2.70
CA LEU A 28 19.00 -5.86 -2.46
C LEU A 28 18.06 -6.90 -3.07
N GLN A 29 16.75 -6.75 -2.85
CA GLN A 29 15.75 -7.65 -3.43
C GLN A 29 15.79 -7.63 -4.96
N THR A 30 15.93 -6.46 -5.56
CA THR A 30 16.03 -6.30 -7.02
C THR A 30 17.25 -7.05 -7.56
N LYS A 31 18.41 -6.91 -6.91
CA LYS A 31 19.64 -7.57 -7.37
C LYS A 31 19.59 -9.09 -7.21
N ILE A 32 19.00 -9.60 -6.13
CA ILE A 32 18.79 -11.05 -5.98
C ILE A 32 17.87 -11.59 -7.08
N LYS A 33 16.81 -10.86 -7.43
CA LYS A 33 15.91 -11.24 -8.54
C LYS A 33 16.62 -11.19 -9.90
N GLU A 34 17.43 -10.17 -10.16
CA GLU A 34 18.24 -10.05 -11.39
C GLU A 34 19.28 -11.17 -11.52
N LEU A 35 19.76 -11.74 -10.40
CA LEU A 35 20.63 -12.93 -10.39
C LEU A 35 19.88 -14.26 -10.65
N GLY A 36 18.57 -14.22 -10.90
CA GLY A 36 17.76 -15.39 -11.27
C GLY A 36 17.14 -16.14 -10.08
N TYR A 37 16.95 -15.49 -8.94
CA TYR A 37 16.31 -16.06 -7.75
C TYR A 37 14.95 -15.43 -7.48
N SER A 38 14.00 -16.18 -6.92
CA SER A 38 12.82 -15.60 -6.29
C SER A 38 13.19 -15.06 -4.92
N ALA A 39 12.86 -13.80 -4.61
CA ALA A 39 13.24 -13.16 -3.36
C ALA A 39 12.07 -12.41 -2.76
N GLU A 40 11.81 -12.60 -1.47
CA GLU A 40 10.78 -11.90 -0.72
C GLU A 40 11.22 -11.64 0.71
N PHE A 41 10.75 -10.50 1.30
CA PHE A 41 11.00 -10.19 2.70
C PHE A 41 10.07 -10.98 3.60
N ILE A 42 10.61 -11.61 4.63
CA ILE A 42 9.85 -12.34 5.62
C ILE A 42 9.13 -11.33 6.52
N ARG A 43 7.79 -11.42 6.60
CA ARG A 43 6.98 -10.60 7.49
C ARG A 43 7.14 -11.09 8.93
N PHE A 44 8.15 -10.55 9.60
CA PHE A 44 8.46 -10.85 10.99
C PHE A 44 8.06 -9.68 11.90
N PHE A 45 7.17 -9.91 12.86
CA PHE A 45 6.65 -8.94 13.83
C PHE A 45 6.95 -9.39 15.24
N ASP A 46 7.97 -8.85 15.88
CA ASP A 46 8.25 -9.16 17.27
C ASP A 46 7.21 -8.54 18.20
N ARG A 47 6.44 -9.39 18.91
CA ARG A 47 5.40 -8.95 19.85
C ARG A 47 5.93 -8.21 21.08
N LYS A 48 7.21 -8.24 21.37
CA LYS A 48 7.82 -7.55 22.51
C LYS A 48 7.79 -6.01 22.40
N PHE A 49 7.51 -5.46 21.22
CA PHE A 49 7.44 -4.01 20.95
C PHE A 49 6.04 -3.37 21.12
N LYS A 50 5.07 -4.07 21.69
CA LYS A 50 3.77 -3.46 22.02
C LYS A 50 3.64 -3.26 23.51
N GLU A 51 4.08 -2.12 24.01
CA GLU A 51 3.46 -1.39 25.13
C GLU A 51 4.23 -0.10 25.43
N GLU A 52 4.19 0.87 24.51
CA GLU A 52 4.20 2.25 24.97
C GLU A 52 2.77 2.60 25.40
N LYS A 53 2.50 2.51 26.70
CA LYS A 53 1.29 3.07 27.30
C LYS A 53 1.22 4.55 26.94
N PRO A 54 0.07 5.04 26.45
CA PRO A 54 -0.08 6.47 26.21
C PRO A 54 0.04 7.20 27.55
N THR A 55 1.18 7.85 27.76
CA THR A 55 1.40 8.71 28.91
C THR A 55 0.30 9.79 28.92
N ASN A 56 -0.53 9.74 29.93
CA ASN A 56 -1.58 10.66 30.37
C ASN A 56 -1.71 11.97 29.58
N ALA A 57 -2.57 11.95 28.55
CA ALA A 57 -2.97 13.12 27.78
C ALA A 57 -3.64 14.20 28.67
N ILE A 58 -4.19 13.84 29.81
CA ILE A 58 -4.88 14.73 30.77
C ILE A 58 -3.89 15.66 31.50
N CYS A 59 -2.68 15.22 31.84
CA CYS A 59 -1.67 16.08 32.45
C CYS A 59 -1.07 17.11 31.47
N ARG A 60 -1.00 16.79 30.16
CA ARG A 60 -0.59 17.76 29.13
C ARG A 60 -1.64 18.78 28.82
N ALA A 61 -2.93 18.41 28.82
CA ALA A 61 -4.05 19.32 28.55
C ALA A 61 -4.17 20.45 29.61
N LYS A 62 -3.91 20.17 30.89
CA LYS A 62 -3.95 21.16 31.98
C LYS A 62 -2.82 22.20 31.91
N LYS A 63 -1.67 21.87 31.33
CA LYS A 63 -0.56 22.81 31.12
C LYS A 63 -0.75 23.71 29.90
N ILE A 64 -1.60 23.30 28.95
CA ILE A 64 -1.87 23.98 27.66
C ILE A 64 -2.91 25.09 27.84
N LEU A 65 -3.82 25.00 28.82
CA LEU A 65 -4.90 25.99 29.04
C LEU A 65 -4.45 27.35 29.61
N LYS A 66 -3.20 27.51 29.96
CA LYS A 66 -2.68 28.75 30.57
C LYS A 66 -2.17 29.82 29.59
N ASN A 67 -2.11 29.54 28.26
CA ASN A 67 -1.64 30.54 27.29
C ASN A 67 -2.30 30.38 25.90
N LEU A 68 -3.36 31.14 25.64
CA LEU A 68 -4.17 31.04 24.40
C LEU A 68 -3.38 31.21 23.10
N LYS A 69 -2.31 31.99 23.06
CA LYS A 69 -1.42 32.10 21.88
C LYS A 69 -0.54 30.86 21.66
N SER A 70 -0.20 30.13 22.73
CA SER A 70 0.56 28.88 22.62
C SER A 70 -0.33 27.69 22.23
N VAL A 71 -1.64 27.78 22.47
CA VAL A 71 -2.64 26.76 22.10
C VAL A 71 -2.86 26.75 20.58
N GLU A 72 -3.03 27.91 19.96
CA GLU A 72 -3.20 28.02 18.50
C GLU A 72 -1.96 27.50 17.75
N PHE A 73 -0.76 27.85 18.23
CA PHE A 73 0.49 27.34 17.66
C PHE A 73 0.64 25.82 17.89
N SER A 74 0.26 25.32 19.06
CA SER A 74 0.34 23.88 19.38
C SER A 74 -0.70 23.07 18.59
N ILE A 75 -1.88 23.61 18.34
CA ILE A 75 -2.92 22.99 17.51
C ILE A 75 -2.48 22.99 16.04
N LYS A 76 -1.98 24.10 15.51
CA LYS A 76 -1.42 24.16 14.14
C LYS A 76 -0.28 23.16 13.98
N LYS A 77 0.63 23.09 14.94
CA LYS A 77 1.72 22.12 14.98
C LYS A 77 1.23 20.67 14.99
N TYR A 78 0.22 20.35 15.80
CA TYR A 78 -0.37 19.02 15.89
C TYR A 78 -1.06 18.61 14.58
N ILE A 79 -1.83 19.53 13.98
CA ILE A 79 -2.56 19.27 12.74
C ILE A 79 -1.60 19.08 11.57
N ILE A 80 -0.57 19.94 11.44
CA ILE A 80 0.44 19.86 10.39
C ILE A 80 1.22 18.55 10.52
N ASN A 81 1.70 18.22 11.73
CA ASN A 81 2.43 16.96 11.96
C ASN A 81 1.57 15.74 11.67
N ARG A 82 0.28 15.79 11.95
CA ARG A 82 -0.63 14.69 11.69
C ARG A 82 -0.93 14.53 10.20
N HIS A 83 -1.26 15.62 9.52
CA HIS A 83 -1.60 15.57 8.09
C HIS A 83 -0.39 15.15 7.25
N ILE A 84 0.77 15.76 7.50
CA ILE A 84 2.01 15.40 6.79
C ILE A 84 2.46 13.99 7.16
N GLY A 85 2.32 13.60 8.43
CA GLY A 85 2.59 12.24 8.86
C GLY A 85 1.71 11.22 8.13
N GLU A 86 0.40 11.45 8.08
CA GLU A 86 -0.54 10.57 7.38
C GLU A 86 -0.22 10.47 5.87
N CYS A 87 0.04 11.60 5.20
CA CYS A 87 0.44 11.60 3.78
C CYS A 87 1.80 10.93 3.56
N LYS A 88 2.79 11.23 4.40
CA LYS A 88 4.12 10.62 4.32
C LYS A 88 4.05 9.12 4.52
N TYR A 89 3.37 8.64 5.56
CA TYR A 89 3.24 7.21 5.87
C TYR A 89 2.54 6.46 4.74
N SER A 90 1.50 7.05 4.15
CA SER A 90 0.84 6.49 2.99
C SER A 90 1.80 6.25 1.81
N LEU A 91 2.68 7.22 1.50
CA LEU A 91 3.66 7.08 0.42
C LEU A 91 4.70 5.98 0.70
N PHE A 92 5.03 5.75 1.98
CA PHE A 92 5.90 4.65 2.37
C PHE A 92 5.20 3.29 2.26
N ASP A 93 3.94 3.19 2.70
CA ASP A 93 3.14 1.99 2.59
C ASP A 93 2.91 1.63 1.11
N ASP A 94 2.56 2.62 0.27
CA ASP A 94 2.46 2.46 -1.19
C ASP A 94 3.77 1.94 -1.81
N PHE A 95 4.92 2.42 -1.31
CA PHE A 95 6.21 1.94 -1.79
C PHE A 95 6.43 0.46 -1.46
N VAL A 96 6.10 0.03 -0.24
CA VAL A 96 6.18 -1.40 0.13
C VAL A 96 5.29 -2.23 -0.78
N GLU A 97 4.05 -1.82 -0.96
CA GLU A 97 3.08 -2.57 -1.76
C GLU A 97 3.49 -2.70 -3.23
N ARG A 98 4.06 -1.64 -3.82
CA ARG A 98 4.41 -1.62 -5.25
C ARG A 98 5.76 -2.20 -5.59
N TYR A 99 6.73 -1.99 -4.72
CA TYR A 99 8.13 -2.26 -5.05
C TYR A 99 8.77 -3.38 -4.22
N ILE A 100 8.16 -3.77 -3.09
CA ILE A 100 8.70 -4.75 -2.17
C ILE A 100 7.87 -6.03 -2.19
N SER A 101 8.46 -7.15 -2.55
CA SER A 101 7.82 -8.45 -2.40
C SER A 101 8.03 -8.98 -0.99
N THR A 102 6.95 -9.35 -0.32
CA THR A 102 6.97 -9.87 1.05
C THR A 102 6.43 -11.29 1.12
N SER A 103 6.83 -12.03 2.14
CA SER A 103 6.33 -13.38 2.40
C SER A 103 4.82 -13.37 2.59
N ARG A 104 4.18 -14.44 2.14
CA ARG A 104 2.77 -14.65 2.37
C ARG A 104 2.44 -14.82 3.85
N ASN A 105 3.24 -15.64 4.55
CA ASN A 105 3.09 -15.90 5.97
C ASN A 105 3.72 -14.78 6.81
N ALA A 106 3.07 -14.45 7.92
CA ALA A 106 3.60 -13.55 8.95
C ALA A 106 4.02 -14.36 10.17
N TYR A 107 5.15 -14.02 10.77
CA TYR A 107 5.75 -14.72 11.90
C TYR A 107 5.86 -13.76 13.07
N TYR A 108 5.50 -14.22 14.28
CA TYR A 108 5.35 -13.36 15.46
C TYR A 108 6.27 -13.72 16.62
N SER A 109 7.08 -14.75 16.45
CA SER A 109 8.10 -15.20 17.41
C SER A 109 9.24 -15.93 16.70
N LEU A 110 10.38 -16.08 17.37
CA LEU A 110 11.49 -16.86 16.81
C LEU A 110 11.10 -18.33 16.56
N GLU A 111 10.27 -18.91 17.44
CA GLU A 111 9.79 -20.29 17.28
C GLU A 111 8.86 -20.41 16.05
N ASP A 112 8.03 -19.43 15.83
CA ASP A 112 7.17 -19.38 14.64
C ASP A 112 8.01 -19.21 13.37
N LEU A 113 9.06 -18.38 13.43
CA LEU A 113 9.96 -18.14 12.30
C LEU A 113 10.73 -19.39 11.85
N LYS A 114 10.94 -20.39 12.73
CA LYS A 114 11.52 -21.68 12.35
C LYS A 114 10.74 -22.42 11.26
N LYS A 115 9.43 -22.16 11.16
CA LYS A 115 8.61 -22.74 10.09
C LYS A 115 9.04 -22.27 8.71
N ALA A 116 9.58 -21.05 8.60
CA ALA A 116 10.10 -20.51 7.35
C ALA A 116 11.29 -21.32 6.79
N ASP A 117 12.06 -22.02 7.63
CA ASP A 117 13.21 -22.82 7.17
C ASP A 117 12.82 -23.89 6.14
N ASN A 118 11.55 -24.34 6.19
CA ASN A 118 11.01 -25.29 5.22
C ASN A 118 10.48 -24.64 3.93
N GLU A 119 10.30 -23.31 3.92
CA GLU A 119 9.69 -22.58 2.82
C GLU A 119 10.73 -21.96 1.85
N TYR A 120 11.99 -21.81 2.32
CA TYR A 120 13.04 -21.11 1.59
C TYR A 120 14.28 -21.98 1.38
N ASP A 121 14.93 -21.81 0.24
CA ASP A 121 16.18 -22.47 -0.08
C ASP A 121 17.37 -21.83 0.65
N ALA A 122 17.30 -20.52 0.92
CA ALA A 122 18.23 -19.80 1.78
C ALA A 122 17.62 -18.51 2.35
N PHE A 123 18.37 -17.92 3.28
CA PHE A 123 18.01 -16.65 3.92
C PHE A 123 19.15 -15.65 3.77
N VAL A 124 18.78 -14.40 3.48
CA VAL A 124 19.70 -13.27 3.41
C VAL A 124 19.32 -12.25 4.49
N THR A 125 20.25 -11.97 5.40
CA THR A 125 20.10 -10.91 6.40
C THR A 125 20.90 -9.67 6.04
N GLY A 126 20.33 -8.51 6.29
CA GLY A 126 20.96 -7.22 5.97
C GLY A 126 20.33 -6.58 4.72
N SER A 127 20.71 -5.42 4.36
CA SER A 127 21.70 -4.52 4.92
C SER A 127 21.17 -3.76 6.16
N ASP A 128 21.70 -2.53 6.36
CA ASP A 128 21.38 -1.61 7.43
C ASP A 128 21.83 -2.12 8.83
N MET A 129 21.33 -1.50 9.90
CA MET A 129 21.78 -1.69 11.28
C MET A 129 21.17 -2.92 11.94
N VAL A 130 20.89 -3.98 11.18
CA VAL A 130 20.21 -5.21 11.68
C VAL A 130 21.02 -5.98 12.72
N TRP A 131 22.35 -5.76 12.79
CA TRP A 131 23.24 -6.37 13.76
C TRP A 131 23.65 -5.41 14.89
N SER A 132 23.01 -4.24 15.01
CA SER A 132 23.25 -3.31 16.12
C SER A 132 22.21 -3.47 17.23
N ASP A 133 22.57 -3.12 18.49
CA ASP A 133 21.70 -3.24 19.68
C ASP A 133 20.61 -2.15 19.73
N ILE A 134 19.75 -2.10 18.73
CA ILE A 134 18.61 -1.17 18.73
C ILE A 134 17.33 -1.96 19.07
N GLY A 135 17.28 -2.52 20.29
CA GLY A 135 16.04 -3.06 20.86
C GLY A 135 15.33 -4.18 20.09
N GLN A 136 16.03 -4.96 19.26
CA GLN A 136 15.48 -5.91 18.31
C GLN A 136 15.72 -7.36 18.75
N ASN A 137 14.97 -8.28 18.15
CA ASN A 137 15.24 -9.71 18.27
C ASN A 137 16.42 -10.09 17.37
N LEU A 138 17.64 -9.90 17.88
CA LEU A 138 18.88 -10.16 17.16
C LEU A 138 18.99 -11.62 16.68
N ASP A 139 18.42 -12.58 17.41
CA ASP A 139 18.38 -13.98 16.98
C ASP A 139 17.76 -14.14 15.59
N ALA A 140 16.69 -13.41 15.28
CA ALA A 140 16.07 -13.45 13.96
C ALA A 140 17.00 -12.89 12.87
N TYR A 141 17.64 -11.75 13.15
CA TYR A 141 18.54 -11.11 12.17
C TYR A 141 19.91 -11.80 12.06
N PHE A 142 20.29 -12.64 13.02
CA PHE A 142 21.41 -13.56 12.90
C PHE A 142 21.00 -14.92 12.34
N LEU A 143 19.77 -15.04 11.81
CA LEU A 143 19.26 -16.24 11.15
C LEU A 143 19.39 -17.53 12.00
N THR A 144 19.22 -17.42 13.34
CA THR A 144 19.40 -18.56 14.23
C THR A 144 18.35 -19.65 14.03
N PHE A 145 17.23 -19.33 13.45
CA PHE A 145 16.13 -20.24 13.10
C PHE A 145 16.41 -21.09 11.84
N ALA A 146 17.32 -20.63 10.98
CA ALA A 146 17.60 -21.28 9.70
C ALA A 146 18.61 -22.42 9.85
N SER A 147 18.49 -23.43 8.97
CA SER A 147 19.40 -24.56 8.89
C SER A 147 20.80 -24.15 8.39
N GLU A 148 21.80 -24.97 8.67
CA GLU A 148 23.16 -24.80 8.16
C GLU A 148 23.19 -24.86 6.62
N GLY A 149 24.07 -24.07 6.01
CA GLY A 149 24.20 -23.94 4.55
C GLY A 149 23.19 -23.00 3.90
N LYS A 150 22.27 -22.38 4.69
CA LYS A 150 21.23 -21.48 4.19
C LYS A 150 21.39 -20.00 4.61
N ARG A 151 22.40 -19.65 5.40
CA ARG A 151 22.53 -18.37 6.09
C ARG A 151 23.53 -17.46 5.42
N ILE A 152 23.07 -16.42 4.79
CA ILE A 152 23.90 -15.42 4.09
C ILE A 152 23.72 -14.07 4.76
N SER A 153 24.80 -13.35 5.04
CA SER A 153 24.73 -11.94 5.39
C SER A 153 25.13 -11.06 4.21
N TYR A 154 24.36 -9.98 3.95
CA TYR A 154 24.72 -8.98 2.97
C TYR A 154 24.73 -7.58 3.59
N ALA A 155 25.91 -7.01 3.74
CA ALA A 155 26.13 -5.63 4.22
C ALA A 155 25.43 -5.26 5.56
N PRO A 156 25.26 -6.17 6.56
CA PRO A 156 24.80 -5.71 7.87
C PRO A 156 25.85 -4.80 8.49
N SER A 157 25.39 -3.79 9.29
CA SER A 157 26.26 -2.87 10.01
C SER A 157 26.48 -3.33 11.44
N LEU A 158 27.74 -3.26 11.89
CA LEU A 158 28.21 -3.64 13.23
C LEU A 158 28.88 -2.48 13.98
N THR A 159 28.48 -1.25 13.73
CA THR A 159 29.04 -0.08 14.42
C THR A 159 28.71 -0.02 15.91
N GLY A 160 29.58 0.55 16.74
CA GLY A 160 29.30 0.90 18.12
C GLY A 160 29.52 -0.20 19.17
N ARG A 161 30.52 -1.08 18.97
CA ARG A 161 30.80 -2.22 19.87
C ARG A 161 31.91 -1.95 20.90
N GLU A 162 32.38 -0.73 21.08
CA GLU A 162 33.54 -0.42 21.97
C GLU A 162 33.25 -0.66 23.45
N ASN A 163 32.00 -0.63 23.88
CA ASN A 163 31.56 -0.75 25.28
C ASN A 163 30.73 -2.02 25.53
N GLU A 164 30.92 -3.09 24.73
CA GLU A 164 30.20 -4.35 24.93
C GLU A 164 30.71 -5.10 26.18
N THR A 165 29.81 -5.84 26.87
CA THR A 165 30.22 -6.76 27.94
C THR A 165 30.81 -8.05 27.35
N VAL A 166 31.48 -8.82 28.24
CA VAL A 166 32.06 -10.11 27.82
C VAL A 166 30.97 -11.07 27.35
N GLU A 167 29.80 -11.05 28.04
CA GLU A 167 28.65 -11.89 27.65
C GLU A 167 28.09 -11.48 26.31
N GLN A 168 27.96 -10.19 26.03
CA GLN A 168 27.51 -9.67 24.71
C GLN A 168 28.47 -10.09 23.64
N ARG A 169 29.79 -9.96 23.85
CA ARG A 169 30.81 -10.35 22.90
C ARG A 169 30.76 -11.84 22.55
N GLU A 170 30.62 -12.71 23.56
CA GLU A 170 30.50 -14.15 23.36
C GLU A 170 29.18 -14.49 22.61
N GLN A 171 28.09 -13.80 22.92
CA GLN A 171 26.83 -13.98 22.21
C GLN A 171 26.94 -13.60 20.73
N TYR A 172 27.59 -12.46 20.41
CA TYR A 172 27.85 -12.07 19.02
C TYR A 172 28.74 -13.06 18.28
N LYS A 173 29.80 -13.57 18.94
CA LYS A 173 30.66 -14.61 18.41
C LYS A 173 29.86 -15.88 18.05
N ASN A 174 28.96 -16.31 18.94
CA ASN A 174 28.11 -17.46 18.71
C ASN A 174 27.17 -17.26 17.52
N TRP A 175 26.51 -16.09 17.42
CA TRP A 175 25.64 -15.76 16.30
C TRP A 175 26.39 -15.69 14.97
N ILE A 176 27.51 -14.97 14.92
CA ILE A 176 28.32 -14.78 13.70
C ILE A 176 28.89 -16.11 13.20
N ASN A 177 29.32 -16.99 14.11
CA ASN A 177 29.84 -18.31 13.73
C ASN A 177 28.83 -19.19 13.02
N ARG A 178 27.52 -18.93 13.20
CA ARG A 178 26.45 -19.68 12.54
C ARG A 178 26.20 -19.21 11.10
N ILE A 179 26.60 -17.99 10.72
CA ILE A 179 26.40 -17.48 9.36
C ILE A 179 27.33 -18.22 8.39
N ASP A 180 26.79 -18.79 7.34
CA ASP A 180 27.56 -19.60 6.38
C ASP A 180 28.41 -18.72 5.48
N PHE A 181 27.83 -17.64 4.93
CA PHE A 181 28.52 -16.68 4.07
C PHE A 181 28.52 -15.30 4.73
N LEU A 182 29.70 -14.83 5.13
CA LEU A 182 29.88 -13.63 5.92
C LEU A 182 30.28 -12.41 5.07
N SER A 183 29.51 -11.36 5.18
CA SER A 183 29.89 -10.01 4.75
C SER A 183 29.50 -8.97 5.80
N CYS A 184 30.08 -7.79 5.70
CA CYS A 184 29.74 -6.62 6.50
C CYS A 184 29.94 -5.36 5.67
N ARG A 185 29.22 -4.29 5.98
CA ARG A 185 29.25 -3.05 5.21
C ARG A 185 30.51 -2.23 5.50
N GLU A 186 30.83 -2.05 6.77
CA GLU A 186 31.95 -1.23 7.21
C GLU A 186 33.20 -2.07 7.54
N LYS A 187 34.39 -1.48 7.29
CA LYS A 187 35.68 -2.09 7.61
C LYS A 187 35.82 -2.41 9.11
N TYR A 188 35.26 -1.54 9.97
CA TYR A 188 35.19 -1.80 11.41
C TYR A 188 34.48 -3.13 11.73
N GLY A 189 33.32 -3.38 11.15
CA GLY A 189 32.58 -4.63 11.35
C GLY A 189 33.33 -5.86 10.82
N VAL A 190 34.03 -5.74 9.68
CA VAL A 190 34.90 -6.80 9.16
C VAL A 190 36.03 -7.13 10.16
N ASN A 191 36.67 -6.11 10.69
CA ASN A 191 37.73 -6.28 11.70
C ASN A 191 37.19 -6.87 13.00
N TYR A 192 36.03 -6.38 13.47
CA TYR A 192 35.35 -6.91 14.65
C TYR A 192 35.05 -8.40 14.50
N ILE A 193 34.45 -8.81 13.39
CA ILE A 193 34.16 -10.23 13.09
C ILE A 193 35.46 -11.06 13.15
N SER A 194 36.53 -10.61 12.50
CA SER A 194 37.82 -11.31 12.50
C SER A 194 38.39 -11.45 13.95
N ASN A 195 38.30 -10.38 14.74
CA ASN A 195 38.85 -10.33 16.11
C ASN A 195 38.14 -11.29 17.08
N ILE A 196 36.81 -11.43 16.96
CA ILE A 196 36.06 -12.27 17.92
C ILE A 196 35.86 -13.71 17.45
N THR A 197 35.90 -13.97 16.15
CA THR A 197 35.62 -15.32 15.59
C THR A 197 36.81 -15.98 14.90
N GLY A 198 37.84 -15.21 14.52
CA GLY A 198 38.92 -15.66 13.63
C GLY A 198 38.51 -15.85 12.17
N ARG A 199 37.24 -15.61 11.81
CA ARG A 199 36.71 -15.75 10.45
C ARG A 199 36.89 -14.46 9.64
N LYS A 200 37.09 -14.61 8.33
CA LYS A 200 37.15 -13.48 7.40
C LYS A 200 35.75 -13.16 6.87
N ALA A 201 35.28 -11.92 7.01
CA ALA A 201 34.11 -11.42 6.36
C ALA A 201 34.49 -10.59 5.11
N LYS A 202 33.70 -10.65 4.05
CA LYS A 202 33.89 -9.76 2.88
C LYS A 202 33.31 -8.38 3.19
N GLN A 203 34.09 -7.34 2.95
CA GLN A 203 33.50 -6.01 2.92
C GLN A 203 32.71 -5.83 1.63
N VAL A 204 31.48 -5.35 1.71
CA VAL A 204 30.57 -5.11 0.57
C VAL A 204 29.87 -3.77 0.74
N VAL A 205 29.46 -3.16 -0.36
CA VAL A 205 28.79 -1.84 -0.32
C VAL A 205 27.32 -1.98 0.10
N ASP A 206 26.76 -0.85 0.58
CA ASP A 206 25.32 -0.74 0.80
C ASP A 206 24.55 -1.10 -0.49
N PRO A 207 23.43 -1.84 -0.41
CA PRO A 207 22.66 -2.27 -1.59
C PRO A 207 22.28 -1.13 -2.53
N THR A 208 22.07 0.09 -2.03
CA THR A 208 21.70 1.22 -2.88
C THR A 208 22.77 1.54 -3.93
N LEU A 209 24.05 1.28 -3.64
CA LEU A 209 25.16 1.43 -4.59
C LEU A 209 25.22 0.31 -5.64
N LEU A 210 24.50 -0.79 -5.45
CA LEU A 210 24.41 -1.87 -6.45
C LEU A 210 23.59 -1.46 -7.67
N ILE A 211 22.74 -0.45 -7.55
CA ILE A 211 21.90 0.05 -8.63
C ILE A 211 22.49 1.35 -9.17
N GLU A 212 22.64 1.41 -10.48
CA GLU A 212 23.17 2.58 -11.18
C GLU A 212 22.13 3.69 -11.30
N LYS A 213 22.61 4.93 -11.47
CA LYS A 213 21.78 6.12 -11.64
C LYS A 213 20.69 5.95 -12.69
N GLU A 214 21.04 5.46 -13.88
CA GLU A 214 20.06 5.32 -14.98
C GLU A 214 19.06 4.21 -14.69
N VAL A 215 19.48 3.15 -13.98
CA VAL A 215 18.55 2.08 -13.55
C VAL A 215 17.58 2.58 -12.48
N TRP A 216 18.04 3.41 -11.50
CA TRP A 216 17.15 4.08 -10.55
C TRP A 216 16.12 4.96 -11.27
N LYS A 217 16.56 5.73 -12.26
CA LYS A 217 15.69 6.57 -13.10
C LYS A 217 14.63 5.76 -13.81
N GLU A 218 15.02 4.68 -14.48
CA GLU A 218 14.12 3.80 -15.22
C GLU A 218 13.10 3.11 -14.30
N LYS A 219 13.56 2.46 -13.23
CA LYS A 219 12.71 1.69 -12.30
C LYS A 219 11.63 2.54 -11.63
N PHE A 220 11.91 3.81 -11.38
CA PHE A 220 10.96 4.74 -10.74
C PHE A 220 10.34 5.72 -11.72
N HIS A 221 10.58 5.58 -13.04
CA HIS A 221 10.06 6.47 -14.09
C HIS A 221 10.31 7.95 -13.76
N ILE A 222 11.57 8.27 -13.41
CA ILE A 222 11.95 9.63 -13.01
C ILE A 222 12.16 10.47 -14.25
N GLU A 223 11.41 11.56 -14.36
CA GLU A 223 11.57 12.56 -15.41
C GLU A 223 12.43 13.73 -14.92
N LYS A 224 13.15 14.37 -15.85
CA LYS A 224 13.84 15.62 -15.56
C LYS A 224 12.79 16.71 -15.40
N ARG A 225 12.67 17.29 -14.21
CA ARG A 225 11.73 18.38 -13.96
C ARG A 225 12.21 19.67 -14.65
N HIS A 226 11.32 20.26 -15.45
CA HIS A 226 11.50 21.59 -16.00
C HIS A 226 10.97 22.62 -14.99
N GLY A 227 11.82 23.08 -14.10
CA GLY A 227 11.46 24.06 -13.08
C GLY A 227 12.68 24.81 -12.57
N GLN A 228 12.46 25.76 -11.64
CA GLN A 228 13.57 26.46 -11.02
C GLN A 228 14.50 25.48 -10.31
N PRO A 229 15.81 25.50 -10.56
CA PRO A 229 16.77 24.61 -9.91
C PRO A 229 16.78 24.83 -8.39
N TYR A 230 17.19 23.80 -7.63
CA TYR A 230 17.08 23.86 -6.17
C TYR A 230 18.24 23.21 -5.42
N ILE A 231 18.41 23.65 -4.17
CA ILE A 231 19.23 23.02 -3.16
C ILE A 231 18.36 22.07 -2.37
N LEU A 232 18.73 20.79 -2.32
CA LEU A 232 18.06 19.78 -1.50
C LEU A 232 18.70 19.67 -0.13
N CYS A 233 17.91 19.87 0.93
CA CYS A 233 18.35 19.78 2.31
C CYS A 233 17.74 18.53 3.00
N TYR A 234 18.59 17.58 3.39
CA TYR A 234 18.19 16.38 4.14
C TYR A 234 19.08 16.22 5.38
N MET A 235 18.62 16.73 6.53
CA MET A 235 19.40 16.84 7.75
C MET A 235 18.68 16.22 8.95
N PHE A 236 19.25 15.18 9.54
CA PHE A 236 18.76 14.68 10.83
C PHE A 236 18.86 15.77 11.91
N ARG A 237 17.79 15.96 12.69
CA ARG A 237 17.60 17.01 13.71
C ARG A 237 17.43 18.43 13.16
N GLY A 238 17.23 18.58 11.84
CA GLY A 238 17.00 19.87 11.21
C GLY A 238 18.25 20.71 11.04
N ILE A 239 18.11 21.85 10.41
CA ILE A 239 19.18 22.82 10.09
C ILE A 239 19.18 23.93 11.12
N LYS A 240 20.35 24.26 11.68
CA LYS A 240 20.49 25.42 12.60
C LYS A 240 20.33 26.76 11.86
N LYS A 241 19.83 27.76 12.57
CA LYS A 241 19.54 29.10 12.00
C LYS A 241 20.73 29.72 11.27
N ALA A 242 21.95 29.60 11.80
CA ALA A 242 23.16 30.19 11.19
C ALA A 242 23.45 29.54 9.83
N MET A 243 23.39 28.21 9.76
CA MET A 243 23.58 27.45 8.52
C MET A 243 22.48 27.75 7.50
N LEU A 244 21.22 27.77 7.96
CA LEU A 244 20.07 28.10 7.10
C LEU A 244 20.20 29.49 6.48
N LYS A 245 20.76 30.47 7.23
CA LYS A 245 21.02 31.83 6.71
C LYS A 245 22.04 31.80 5.56
N LYS A 246 23.13 31.03 5.68
CA LYS A 246 24.12 30.85 4.62
C LYS A 246 23.52 30.19 3.36
N ILE A 247 22.70 29.13 3.56
CA ILE A 247 22.01 28.44 2.45
C ILE A 247 21.05 29.39 1.72
N LYS A 248 20.26 30.18 2.46
CA LYS A 248 19.32 31.15 1.89
C LYS A 248 20.07 32.23 1.06
N TYR A 249 21.12 32.79 1.60
CA TYR A 249 21.92 33.80 0.91
C TYR A 249 22.46 33.25 -0.42
N TYR A 250 23.04 32.03 -0.39
CA TYR A 250 23.55 31.38 -1.60
C TYR A 250 22.44 31.07 -2.61
N ALA A 251 21.27 30.62 -2.12
CA ALA A 251 20.13 30.32 -2.97
C ALA A 251 19.60 31.57 -3.68
N GLU A 252 19.50 32.69 -2.98
CA GLU A 252 19.07 33.99 -3.53
C GLU A 252 20.06 34.48 -4.60
N GLU A 253 21.38 34.46 -4.34
CA GLU A 253 22.40 34.89 -5.29
C GLU A 253 22.46 34.03 -6.56
N ASN A 254 22.13 32.73 -6.45
CA ASN A 254 22.22 31.81 -7.58
C ASN A 254 20.84 31.46 -8.19
N ASN A 255 19.78 32.17 -7.81
CA ASN A 255 18.41 31.93 -8.27
C ASN A 255 17.96 30.47 -8.08
N LEU A 256 18.23 29.90 -6.90
CA LEU A 256 17.90 28.53 -6.54
C LEU A 256 16.74 28.52 -5.55
N ARG A 257 15.85 27.53 -5.64
CA ARG A 257 14.89 27.19 -4.57
C ARG A 257 15.61 26.41 -3.47
N ILE A 258 15.00 26.35 -2.29
CA ILE A 258 15.41 25.42 -1.23
C ILE A 258 14.26 24.45 -1.01
N ILE A 259 14.55 23.16 -1.08
CA ILE A 259 13.59 22.10 -0.79
C ILE A 259 14.14 21.28 0.38
N PHE A 260 13.28 21.03 1.38
CA PHE A 260 13.62 20.16 2.50
C PHE A 260 13.00 18.79 2.31
N ILE A 261 13.72 17.74 2.69
CA ILE A 261 13.10 16.49 3.13
C ILE A 261 12.90 16.67 4.64
N PRO A 262 11.69 17.04 5.09
CA PRO A 262 11.54 17.64 6.40
C PRO A 262 11.72 16.64 7.53
N MET A 263 12.56 17.00 8.51
CA MET A 263 12.78 16.31 9.78
C MET A 263 12.28 17.14 10.97
N SER A 264 11.78 18.36 10.70
CA SER A 264 11.25 19.28 11.72
C SER A 264 10.03 20.05 11.20
N VAL A 265 9.19 20.52 12.14
CA VAL A 265 8.01 21.35 11.81
C VAL A 265 8.39 22.65 11.09
N GLN A 266 9.56 23.22 11.42
CA GLN A 266 10.00 24.48 10.80
C GLN A 266 10.33 24.28 9.32
N GLU A 267 10.99 23.18 8.97
CA GLU A 267 11.30 22.79 7.59
C GLU A 267 10.02 22.52 6.80
N THR A 268 9.09 21.78 7.40
CA THR A 268 7.77 21.52 6.82
C THR A 268 7.02 22.82 6.49
N LEU A 269 6.95 23.75 7.45
CA LEU A 269 6.28 25.03 7.24
C LEU A 269 6.97 25.90 6.18
N TYR A 270 8.30 25.78 6.08
CA TYR A 270 9.05 26.47 5.03
C TYR A 270 8.68 25.93 3.66
N ASP A 271 8.69 24.62 3.49
CA ASP A 271 8.35 23.96 2.22
C ASP A 271 6.92 24.29 1.78
N LEU A 272 5.95 24.13 2.67
CA LEU A 272 4.53 24.46 2.38
C LEU A 272 4.34 25.94 1.95
N LYS A 273 5.07 26.88 2.58
CA LYS A 273 5.00 28.29 2.20
C LYS A 273 5.60 28.58 0.83
N ASN A 274 6.50 27.74 0.36
CA ASN A 274 7.21 27.89 -0.92
C ASN A 274 6.65 26.95 -2.00
N GLY A 275 5.42 26.47 -1.82
CA GLY A 275 4.70 25.67 -2.83
C GLY A 275 5.21 24.25 -2.98
N SER A 276 5.76 23.66 -1.91
CA SER A 276 6.11 22.26 -1.83
C SER A 276 5.09 21.49 -0.99
N ASP A 277 4.79 20.24 -1.35
CA ASP A 277 3.85 19.40 -0.60
C ASP A 277 4.40 18.93 0.75
N ALA A 278 5.71 19.08 0.99
CA ALA A 278 6.42 18.66 2.20
C ALA A 278 6.21 17.17 2.59
N SER A 279 5.58 16.39 1.72
CA SER A 279 5.32 14.96 1.91
C SER A 279 5.99 14.18 0.80
N TYR A 280 6.99 13.36 1.16
CA TYR A 280 7.78 12.59 0.21
C TYR A 280 7.88 11.15 0.70
N GLY A 281 7.65 10.20 -0.21
CA GLY A 281 7.93 8.77 -0.02
C GLY A 281 9.31 8.39 -0.55
N PRO A 282 9.67 7.10 -0.52
CA PRO A 282 10.98 6.63 -1.00
C PRO A 282 11.21 6.90 -2.49
N LYS A 283 10.19 6.84 -3.34
CA LYS A 283 10.29 7.19 -4.76
C LYS A 283 10.59 8.67 -4.95
N GLU A 284 9.81 9.54 -4.31
CA GLU A 284 9.98 11.00 -4.36
C GLU A 284 11.35 11.43 -3.77
N PHE A 285 11.84 10.70 -2.77
CA PHE A 285 13.20 10.90 -2.25
C PHE A 285 14.24 10.74 -3.36
N VAL A 286 14.21 9.65 -4.11
CA VAL A 286 15.14 9.41 -5.22
C VAL A 286 14.98 10.46 -6.32
N GLU A 287 13.76 10.85 -6.66
CA GLU A 287 13.45 11.89 -7.64
C GLU A 287 14.00 13.26 -7.23
N LEU A 288 13.90 13.62 -5.95
CA LEU A 288 14.47 14.85 -5.41
C LEU A 288 16.00 14.86 -5.55
N PHE A 289 16.69 13.77 -5.23
CA PHE A 289 18.11 13.67 -5.42
C PHE A 289 18.51 13.73 -6.90
N TYR A 290 17.76 13.07 -7.78
CA TYR A 290 18.02 13.09 -9.22
C TYR A 290 17.94 14.49 -9.82
N ASN A 291 16.98 15.31 -9.40
CA ASN A 291 16.73 16.65 -9.93
C ASN A 291 17.45 17.78 -9.16
N ALA A 292 18.05 17.51 -8.00
CA ALA A 292 18.77 18.54 -7.21
C ALA A 292 19.94 19.15 -7.99
N SER A 293 20.17 20.44 -7.79
CA SER A 293 21.38 21.13 -8.25
C SER A 293 22.52 21.02 -7.24
N TYR A 294 22.20 20.99 -5.95
CA TYR A 294 23.14 20.84 -4.85
C TYR A 294 22.45 20.12 -3.68
N VAL A 295 23.22 19.37 -2.88
CA VAL A 295 22.68 18.63 -1.72
C VAL A 295 23.40 19.04 -0.44
N VAL A 296 22.64 19.32 0.61
CA VAL A 296 23.17 19.53 1.96
C VAL A 296 22.62 18.42 2.87
N THR A 297 23.49 17.59 3.42
CA THR A 297 23.05 16.44 4.19
C THR A 297 24.02 16.08 5.33
N ASN A 298 23.48 15.39 6.36
CA ASN A 298 24.24 14.66 7.38
C ASN A 298 23.76 13.21 7.50
N SER A 299 23.05 12.73 6.47
CA SER A 299 22.51 11.39 6.39
C SER A 299 23.43 10.47 5.59
N PHE A 300 23.62 9.23 6.06
CA PHE A 300 24.34 8.21 5.30
C PHE A 300 23.73 7.97 3.92
N HIS A 301 22.43 7.74 3.84
CA HIS A 301 21.76 7.56 2.54
C HIS A 301 21.65 8.87 1.74
N GLY A 302 21.64 10.02 2.42
CA GLY A 302 21.79 11.32 1.74
C GLY A 302 23.12 11.44 1.00
N LEU A 303 24.22 11.02 1.63
CA LEU A 303 25.54 10.91 0.98
C LEU A 303 25.50 9.91 -0.19
N LEU A 304 25.00 8.68 0.04
CA LEU A 304 24.97 7.66 -1.02
C LEU A 304 24.19 8.12 -2.25
N PHE A 305 23.00 8.71 -2.07
CA PHE A 305 22.22 9.20 -3.20
C PHE A 305 22.83 10.44 -3.87
N SER A 306 23.57 11.28 -3.14
CA SER A 306 24.38 12.34 -3.77
C SER A 306 25.44 11.76 -4.71
N LEU A 307 26.14 10.73 -4.26
CA LEU A 307 27.15 10.02 -5.07
C LEU A 307 26.52 9.31 -6.27
N ILE A 308 25.45 8.51 -6.05
CA ILE A 308 24.73 7.77 -7.10
C ILE A 308 24.21 8.73 -8.20
N MET A 309 23.66 9.88 -7.80
CA MET A 309 23.05 10.84 -8.73
C MET A 309 24.05 11.85 -9.28
N ASN A 310 25.34 11.74 -8.93
CA ASN A 310 26.42 12.64 -9.34
C ASN A 310 26.12 14.11 -8.99
N LYS A 311 25.72 14.36 -7.73
CA LYS A 311 25.36 15.71 -7.26
C LYS A 311 26.47 16.32 -6.45
N PRO A 312 26.81 17.61 -6.67
CA PRO A 312 27.63 18.33 -5.72
C PRO A 312 26.93 18.38 -4.37
N PHE A 313 27.67 18.15 -3.28
CA PHE A 313 27.10 18.08 -1.95
C PHE A 313 28.00 18.63 -0.85
N SER A 314 27.41 19.05 0.26
CA SER A 314 28.09 19.25 1.54
C SER A 314 27.63 18.19 2.53
N LEU A 315 28.59 17.43 3.05
CA LEU A 315 28.35 16.47 4.12
C LEU A 315 28.72 17.08 5.47
N ILE A 316 27.77 17.15 6.39
CA ILE A 316 27.92 17.89 7.65
C ILE A 316 28.03 16.93 8.83
N HIS A 317 28.98 17.16 9.75
CA HIS A 317 29.09 16.43 11.02
C HIS A 317 27.82 16.61 11.88
N ARG A 318 27.36 15.53 12.52
CA ARG A 318 26.15 15.54 13.36
C ARG A 318 26.31 16.24 14.71
N GLY A 319 27.53 16.63 15.07
CA GLY A 319 27.86 17.35 16.28
C GLY A 319 28.81 16.59 17.22
N LYS A 320 29.14 17.21 18.36
CA LYS A 320 30.11 16.67 19.33
C LYS A 320 29.43 15.65 20.27
N GLY A 321 30.01 14.46 20.40
CA GLY A 321 29.60 13.42 21.35
C GLY A 321 29.87 12.00 20.84
N ASN A 322 30.27 11.10 21.73
CA ASN A 322 30.67 9.72 21.38
C ASN A 322 29.55 8.90 20.70
N GLU A 323 28.27 9.19 20.97
CA GLU A 323 27.15 8.49 20.33
C GLU A 323 27.04 8.81 18.81
N TRP A 324 27.50 9.98 18.38
CA TRP A 324 27.40 10.42 16.99
C TRP A 324 28.56 9.94 16.14
N LEU A 325 29.75 9.85 16.72
CA LEU A 325 30.93 9.30 16.06
C LEU A 325 30.67 7.89 15.50
N LYS A 326 29.93 7.08 16.23
CA LYS A 326 29.53 5.72 15.81
C LYS A 326 28.66 5.72 14.55
N HIS A 327 27.76 6.70 14.40
CA HIS A 327 26.92 6.82 13.19
C HIS A 327 27.67 7.43 12.01
N GLU A 328 28.70 8.21 12.25
CA GLU A 328 29.52 8.84 11.22
C GLU A 328 30.54 7.87 10.61
N GLU A 329 30.93 6.83 11.33
CA GLU A 329 31.87 5.80 10.86
C GLU A 329 31.45 5.18 9.51
N ARG A 330 30.15 5.01 9.29
CA ARG A 330 29.61 4.53 8.00
C ARG A 330 29.90 5.50 6.86
N MET A 331 29.84 6.81 7.13
CA MET A 331 30.08 7.86 6.16
C MET A 331 31.60 7.99 5.90
N THR A 332 32.42 8.04 6.95
CA THR A 332 33.86 8.08 6.81
C THR A 332 34.42 6.87 6.07
N ASN A 333 33.84 5.67 6.30
CA ASN A 333 34.27 4.46 5.61
C ASN A 333 34.04 4.55 4.08
N ILE A 334 32.88 5.03 3.61
CA ILE A 334 32.63 5.17 2.17
C ILE A 334 33.45 6.30 1.55
N LEU A 335 33.63 7.42 2.26
CA LEU A 335 34.49 8.51 1.79
C LEU A 335 35.92 8.05 1.62
N SER A 336 36.45 7.26 2.56
CA SER A 336 37.80 6.68 2.47
C SER A 336 37.94 5.67 1.33
N LEU A 337 36.92 4.85 1.05
CA LEU A 337 36.93 3.95 -0.11
C LEU A 337 36.96 4.71 -1.46
N LEU A 338 36.51 5.96 -1.45
CA LEU A 338 36.47 6.83 -2.64
C LEU A 338 37.58 7.89 -2.70
N ASP A 339 38.40 8.01 -1.64
CA ASP A 339 39.47 9.03 -1.45
C ASP A 339 38.93 10.46 -1.48
N ILE A 340 37.79 10.71 -0.80
CA ILE A 340 37.13 12.02 -0.70
C ILE A 340 36.77 12.40 0.75
N GLU A 341 37.61 12.07 1.72
CA GLU A 341 37.38 12.34 3.15
C GLU A 341 37.24 13.83 3.48
N ASN A 342 37.86 14.70 2.69
CA ASN A 342 37.79 16.14 2.83
C ASN A 342 36.40 16.75 2.60
N CYS A 343 35.46 15.98 2.02
CA CYS A 343 34.07 16.42 1.82
C CYS A 343 33.24 16.47 3.11
N PHE A 344 33.77 16.02 4.26
CA PHE A 344 33.08 15.97 5.54
C PHE A 344 33.47 17.17 6.41
N VAL A 345 32.56 18.12 6.61
CA VAL A 345 32.85 19.41 7.25
C VAL A 345 32.08 19.58 8.56
N ASN A 346 32.69 20.33 9.51
CA ASN A 346 31.95 20.76 10.70
C ASN A 346 30.92 21.84 10.32
N GLU A 347 29.83 21.90 11.10
CA GLU A 347 28.80 22.91 10.87
C GLU A 347 29.29 24.35 11.00
N SER A 348 30.30 24.62 11.86
CA SER A 348 30.97 25.93 11.99
C SER A 348 31.67 26.35 10.71
N ASP A 349 32.29 25.39 10.04
CA ASP A 349 33.14 25.59 8.87
C ASP A 349 32.37 25.51 7.55
N PHE A 350 31.07 25.22 7.65
CA PHE A 350 30.17 25.11 6.49
C PHE A 350 30.12 26.41 5.70
N ASP A 351 30.46 26.33 4.41
CA ASP A 351 30.29 27.37 3.42
C ASP A 351 29.76 26.73 2.12
N MET A 352 28.77 27.35 1.49
CA MET A 352 28.21 26.90 0.20
C MET A 352 29.18 27.10 -0.97
N ASN A 353 30.16 27.96 -0.83
CA ASN A 353 31.21 28.22 -1.83
C ASN A 353 32.36 27.21 -1.78
N LEU A 354 32.33 26.26 -0.84
CA LEU A 354 33.26 25.14 -0.83
C LEU A 354 32.89 24.19 -2.00
N ASN A 355 33.40 24.53 -3.18
CA ASN A 355 33.37 23.66 -4.33
C ASN A 355 34.38 22.53 -4.10
N TRP A 356 33.89 21.38 -3.62
CA TRP A 356 34.65 20.16 -3.70
C TRP A 356 34.75 19.79 -5.19
N ASP A 357 35.95 19.85 -5.74
CA ASP A 357 36.21 19.39 -7.11
C ASP A 357 36.16 17.85 -7.15
N ILE A 358 34.93 17.31 -7.09
CA ILE A 358 34.67 15.88 -7.15
C ILE A 358 34.63 15.48 -8.62
N ASP A 359 35.67 14.78 -9.08
CA ASP A 359 35.64 14.13 -10.39
C ASP A 359 34.75 12.88 -10.35
N TYR A 360 33.51 13.02 -10.78
CA TYR A 360 32.56 11.95 -10.83
C TYR A 360 32.93 10.83 -11.82
N ASN A 361 33.84 11.03 -12.77
CA ASN A 361 34.34 9.94 -13.61
C ASN A 361 35.22 8.98 -12.78
N ILE A 362 36.08 9.52 -11.94
CA ILE A 362 36.89 8.72 -11.01
C ILE A 362 36.03 8.05 -9.96
N ILE A 363 35.10 8.79 -9.34
CA ILE A 363 34.18 8.25 -8.32
C ILE A 363 33.32 7.13 -8.88
N ASN A 364 32.71 7.31 -10.04
CA ASN A 364 31.89 6.29 -10.69
C ASN A 364 32.70 5.05 -11.06
N SER A 365 33.96 5.18 -11.47
CA SER A 365 34.85 4.06 -11.72
C SER A 365 35.09 3.25 -10.45
N LYS A 366 35.43 3.92 -9.32
CA LYS A 366 35.61 3.26 -8.02
C LYS A 366 34.33 2.58 -7.52
N ILE A 367 33.18 3.28 -7.60
CA ILE A 367 31.87 2.70 -7.23
C ILE A 367 31.58 1.47 -8.09
N SER A 368 31.88 1.49 -9.38
CA SER A 368 31.65 0.35 -10.28
C SER A 368 32.51 -0.86 -9.92
N GLU A 369 33.74 -0.66 -9.48
CA GLU A 369 34.61 -1.71 -8.97
C GLU A 369 34.06 -2.30 -7.66
N LEU A 370 33.73 -1.47 -6.70
CA LEU A 370 33.13 -1.88 -5.41
C LEU A 370 31.80 -2.62 -5.61
N ARG A 371 30.98 -2.16 -6.57
CA ARG A 371 29.71 -2.79 -6.97
C ARG A 371 29.95 -4.20 -7.52
N ARG A 372 30.88 -4.34 -8.47
CA ARG A 372 31.24 -5.64 -9.06
C ARG A 372 31.69 -6.62 -7.98
N ASP A 373 32.61 -6.23 -7.12
CA ASP A 373 33.12 -7.06 -6.03
C ASP A 373 32.00 -7.51 -5.07
N SER A 374 31.04 -6.62 -4.80
CA SER A 374 29.92 -6.90 -3.91
C SER A 374 28.89 -7.82 -4.57
N LEU A 375 28.64 -7.65 -5.87
CA LEU A 375 27.76 -8.55 -6.66
C LEU A 375 28.39 -9.94 -6.84
N ASP A 376 29.70 -10.03 -7.03
CA ASP A 376 30.43 -11.30 -7.10
C ASP A 376 30.31 -12.08 -5.78
N TYR A 377 30.45 -11.40 -4.64
CA TYR A 377 30.19 -12.01 -3.34
C TYR A 377 28.77 -12.56 -3.24
N LEU A 378 27.76 -11.73 -3.54
CA LEU A 378 26.35 -12.10 -3.44
C LEU A 378 26.03 -13.29 -4.38
N SER A 379 26.48 -13.21 -5.64
CA SER A 379 26.31 -14.27 -6.65
C SER A 379 26.93 -15.58 -6.20
N ASN A 380 28.17 -15.56 -5.69
CA ASN A 380 28.87 -16.75 -5.24
C ASN A 380 28.19 -17.38 -4.01
N ALA A 381 27.76 -16.56 -3.04
CA ALA A 381 27.01 -17.03 -1.88
C ALA A 381 25.69 -17.72 -2.30
N LEU A 382 24.93 -17.10 -3.19
CA LEU A 382 23.67 -17.64 -3.69
C LEU A 382 23.86 -18.92 -4.55
N LYS A 383 24.90 -19.00 -5.38
CA LYS A 383 25.22 -20.20 -6.16
C LYS A 383 25.60 -21.41 -5.28
N SER A 384 26.22 -21.14 -4.14
CA SER A 384 26.68 -22.19 -3.21
C SER A 384 25.55 -22.80 -2.36
N ILE A 385 24.33 -22.31 -2.50
CA ILE A 385 23.15 -22.87 -1.80
C ILE A 385 22.89 -24.28 -2.34
N ASN A 386 22.90 -25.27 -1.46
CA ASN A 386 22.50 -26.62 -1.81
C ASN A 386 21.02 -26.64 -2.21
N CYS A 387 20.73 -27.01 -3.46
CA CYS A 387 19.34 -27.25 -3.86
C CYS A 387 18.77 -28.36 -2.98
N ARG A 388 17.65 -28.10 -2.33
CA ARG A 388 16.84 -29.19 -1.80
C ARG A 388 16.52 -30.13 -2.94
N GLN A 389 16.96 -31.38 -2.82
CA GLN A 389 16.28 -32.47 -3.48
C GLN A 389 14.91 -32.60 -2.80
N GLU A 390 13.95 -31.79 -3.24
CA GLU A 390 12.58 -32.06 -2.89
C GLU A 390 12.25 -33.43 -3.47
N SER A 391 11.93 -34.37 -2.58
CA SER A 391 11.21 -35.55 -2.99
C SER A 391 10.00 -35.04 -3.80
N LYS A 392 9.92 -35.41 -5.07
CA LYS A 392 8.87 -35.01 -6.03
C LYS A 392 7.43 -35.31 -5.55
N GLU A 393 7.28 -35.92 -4.39
CA GLU A 393 5.97 -36.34 -3.83
C GLU A 393 5.24 -35.33 -2.97
N LYS A 394 5.90 -34.33 -2.33
CA LYS A 394 5.20 -33.38 -1.41
C LYS A 394 4.61 -32.14 -2.05
N ARG A 395 4.97 -31.73 -3.27
CA ARG A 395 4.37 -30.56 -3.95
C ARG A 395 3.06 -30.85 -4.65
N ARG A 396 2.57 -32.09 -4.61
CA ARG A 396 1.52 -32.48 -5.53
C ARG A 396 0.16 -31.87 -5.23
N TYR A 397 -0.18 -31.44 -4.01
CA TYR A 397 -1.59 -31.27 -3.66
C TYR A 397 -1.87 -30.37 -2.43
N MET A 398 -1.41 -29.10 -2.42
CA MET A 398 -1.88 -28.14 -1.41
C MET A 398 -3.38 -27.82 -1.64
N LYS A 399 -4.16 -27.86 -0.57
CA LYS A 399 -5.55 -27.43 -0.54
C LYS A 399 -5.65 -25.94 -0.17
N ILE A 400 -6.72 -25.26 -0.57
CA ILE A 400 -6.93 -23.85 -0.22
C ILE A 400 -6.96 -23.63 1.30
N SER A 401 -7.44 -24.61 2.08
CA SER A 401 -7.46 -24.58 3.55
C SER A 401 -6.05 -24.63 4.20
N GLU A 402 -5.05 -25.15 3.49
CA GLU A 402 -3.68 -25.25 3.98
C GLU A 402 -2.89 -23.92 3.81
N LEU A 403 -3.49 -22.95 3.13
CA LEU A 403 -2.83 -21.72 2.75
C LEU A 403 -2.85 -20.62 3.82
N ASN A 404 -3.54 -20.80 4.95
CA ASN A 404 -3.70 -19.80 6.02
C ASN A 404 -4.06 -18.39 5.52
N ILE A 405 -4.96 -18.31 4.52
CA ILE A 405 -5.36 -17.05 3.87
C ILE A 405 -6.58 -16.39 4.48
N ASP A 406 -6.99 -16.76 5.68
CA ASP A 406 -8.25 -16.30 6.30
C ASP A 406 -8.34 -14.76 6.36
N SER A 407 -7.24 -14.07 6.67
CA SER A 407 -7.20 -12.60 6.68
C SER A 407 -7.15 -11.97 5.28
N GLU A 408 -6.71 -12.70 4.26
CA GLU A 408 -6.55 -12.22 2.88
C GLU A 408 -7.67 -12.67 1.94
N CYS A 409 -8.42 -13.70 2.34
CA CYS A 409 -9.49 -14.25 1.53
C CYS A 409 -10.56 -13.19 1.22
N THR A 410 -10.79 -12.94 -0.07
CA THR A 410 -11.78 -11.95 -0.54
C THR A 410 -13.20 -12.51 -0.61
N GLY A 411 -13.38 -13.82 -0.45
CA GLY A 411 -14.67 -14.47 -0.61
C GLY A 411 -15.20 -14.46 -2.05
N CYS A 412 -14.32 -14.40 -3.05
CA CYS A 412 -14.70 -14.34 -4.48
C CYS A 412 -15.30 -15.66 -5.02
N SER A 413 -15.31 -16.73 -4.24
CA SER A 413 -15.86 -18.05 -4.58
C SER A 413 -15.26 -18.75 -5.81
N ALA A 414 -14.12 -18.30 -6.33
CA ALA A 414 -13.47 -18.96 -7.47
C ALA A 414 -13.08 -20.43 -7.14
N CYS A 415 -12.57 -20.64 -5.92
CA CYS A 415 -12.21 -21.99 -5.42
C CYS A 415 -13.44 -22.93 -5.29
N TYR A 416 -14.58 -22.39 -4.89
CA TYR A 416 -15.87 -23.11 -4.86
C TYR A 416 -16.29 -23.54 -6.27
N ASN A 417 -16.34 -22.58 -7.20
CA ASN A 417 -16.83 -22.80 -8.56
C ASN A 417 -15.93 -23.73 -9.40
N VAL A 418 -14.62 -23.86 -9.07
CA VAL A 418 -13.67 -24.66 -9.84
C VAL A 418 -13.57 -26.11 -9.34
N CYS A 419 -14.19 -26.43 -8.19
CA CYS A 419 -14.05 -27.76 -7.58
C CYS A 419 -14.79 -28.81 -8.43
N PRO A 420 -14.09 -29.82 -8.98
CA PRO A 420 -14.73 -30.79 -9.89
C PRO A 420 -15.56 -31.86 -9.20
N VAL A 421 -15.50 -31.92 -7.86
CA VAL A 421 -16.18 -32.92 -7.01
C VAL A 421 -16.99 -32.27 -5.91
N ASP A 422 -17.29 -30.99 -6.02
CA ASP A 422 -18.09 -30.18 -5.08
C ASP A 422 -17.66 -30.30 -3.60
N ALA A 423 -16.36 -30.58 -3.38
CA ALA A 423 -15.81 -30.72 -2.04
C ALA A 423 -15.65 -29.40 -1.28
N ILE A 424 -15.94 -28.25 -1.91
CA ILE A 424 -15.81 -26.93 -1.30
C ILE A 424 -17.18 -26.30 -1.11
N SER A 425 -17.47 -25.90 0.12
CA SER A 425 -18.64 -25.08 0.47
C SER A 425 -18.21 -23.73 0.99
N MET A 426 -19.03 -22.70 0.79
CA MET A 426 -18.79 -21.36 1.34
C MET A 426 -19.55 -21.24 2.66
N LYS A 427 -18.81 -21.14 3.79
CA LYS A 427 -19.42 -21.03 5.13
C LYS A 427 -19.16 -19.63 5.71
N PHE A 428 -20.15 -19.13 6.46
CA PHE A 428 -20.01 -17.84 7.14
C PHE A 428 -19.22 -18.01 8.45
N ASN A 429 -18.29 -17.08 8.68
CA ASN A 429 -17.64 -16.94 9.98
C ASN A 429 -18.56 -16.22 10.98
N PHE A 430 -18.09 -16.00 12.23
CA PHE A 430 -18.88 -15.33 13.26
C PHE A 430 -19.27 -13.88 12.90
N GLU A 431 -18.50 -13.22 12.07
CA GLU A 431 -18.76 -11.87 11.55
C GLU A 431 -19.81 -11.87 10.43
N GLY A 432 -20.09 -13.02 9.81
CA GLY A 432 -20.99 -13.18 8.68
C GLY A 432 -20.35 -12.97 7.31
N PHE A 433 -19.05 -13.12 7.21
CA PHE A 433 -18.33 -13.18 5.94
C PHE A 433 -18.15 -14.63 5.48
N SER A 434 -18.28 -14.85 4.18
CA SER A 434 -18.19 -16.18 3.56
C SER A 434 -16.74 -16.59 3.30
N TYR A 435 -16.36 -17.80 3.74
CA TYR A 435 -15.04 -18.42 3.55
C TYR A 435 -15.17 -19.83 3.00
N PRO A 436 -14.18 -20.32 2.20
CA PRO A 436 -14.19 -21.68 1.70
C PRO A 436 -13.94 -22.69 2.83
N TYR A 437 -14.78 -23.69 2.90
CA TYR A 437 -14.64 -24.86 3.75
C TYR A 437 -14.51 -26.10 2.85
N ILE A 438 -13.49 -26.94 3.09
CA ILE A 438 -13.26 -28.17 2.31
C ILE A 438 -13.73 -29.37 3.12
N ASP A 439 -14.53 -30.22 2.47
CA ASP A 439 -14.82 -31.56 2.92
C ASP A 439 -13.70 -32.50 2.46
N ASP A 440 -12.83 -32.90 3.40
CA ASP A 440 -11.69 -33.75 3.12
C ASP A 440 -12.08 -35.15 2.64
N SER A 441 -13.28 -35.62 2.94
CA SER A 441 -13.77 -36.91 2.49
C SER A 441 -14.13 -36.95 1.00
N LEU A 442 -14.50 -35.78 0.43
CA LEU A 442 -14.80 -35.61 -1.00
C LEU A 442 -13.59 -35.09 -1.81
N CYS A 443 -12.61 -34.50 -1.14
CA CYS A 443 -11.53 -33.82 -1.81
C CYS A 443 -10.53 -34.78 -2.46
N VAL A 444 -10.40 -34.70 -3.80
CA VAL A 444 -9.46 -35.50 -4.60
C VAL A 444 -8.05 -34.89 -4.73
N ASN A 445 -7.74 -33.87 -3.96
CA ASN A 445 -6.43 -33.20 -3.90
C ASN A 445 -5.88 -32.71 -5.26
N CYS A 446 -6.73 -32.23 -6.16
CA CYS A 446 -6.32 -31.80 -7.51
C CYS A 446 -5.69 -30.39 -7.58
N ALA A 447 -5.66 -29.65 -6.47
CA ALA A 447 -5.14 -28.28 -6.33
C ALA A 447 -5.75 -27.23 -7.28
N LYS A 448 -6.88 -27.50 -7.95
CA LYS A 448 -7.55 -26.52 -8.81
C LYS A 448 -7.97 -25.27 -8.03
N CYS A 449 -8.45 -25.44 -6.78
CA CYS A 449 -8.82 -24.34 -5.89
C CYS A 449 -7.67 -23.38 -5.57
N VAL A 450 -6.44 -23.90 -5.46
CA VAL A 450 -5.25 -23.08 -5.25
C VAL A 450 -4.87 -22.35 -6.54
N ARG A 451 -4.88 -23.07 -7.68
CA ARG A 451 -4.53 -22.46 -8.98
C ARG A 451 -5.49 -21.35 -9.41
N CYS A 452 -6.75 -21.42 -9.07
CA CYS A 452 -7.73 -20.36 -9.40
C CYS A 452 -7.82 -19.25 -8.34
N CYS A 453 -7.17 -19.41 -7.17
CA CYS A 453 -7.24 -18.42 -6.11
C CYS A 453 -6.56 -17.10 -6.54
N SER A 454 -7.31 -16.00 -6.54
CA SER A 454 -6.83 -14.68 -6.93
C SER A 454 -5.82 -14.08 -5.95
N ILE A 455 -5.70 -14.64 -4.73
CA ILE A 455 -4.69 -14.25 -3.76
C ILE A 455 -3.34 -14.88 -4.12
N VAL A 456 -3.37 -16.14 -4.58
CA VAL A 456 -2.18 -16.90 -4.96
C VAL A 456 -1.70 -16.51 -6.36
N ASN A 457 -2.65 -16.41 -7.30
CA ASN A 457 -2.39 -16.16 -8.71
C ASN A 457 -3.06 -14.84 -9.11
N THR A 458 -2.34 -13.76 -8.98
CA THR A 458 -2.81 -12.44 -9.40
C THR A 458 -2.58 -12.26 -10.89
N LYS A 459 -3.63 -11.93 -11.64
CA LYS A 459 -3.53 -11.52 -13.04
C LYS A 459 -2.84 -10.16 -13.14
N GLU A 460 -2.33 -9.85 -14.33
CA GLU A 460 -1.69 -8.59 -14.64
C GLU A 460 -2.66 -7.41 -14.48
N PHE A 461 -2.17 -6.32 -13.91
CA PHE A 461 -2.87 -5.04 -13.82
C PHE A 461 -2.41 -4.13 -14.94
N LYS A 462 -3.32 -3.27 -15.42
CA LYS A 462 -3.04 -2.30 -16.49
C LYS A 462 -3.37 -0.89 -16.04
N PHE A 463 -2.53 0.07 -16.35
CA PHE A 463 -2.87 1.47 -16.20
C PHE A 463 -3.95 1.85 -17.20
N PRO A 464 -4.91 2.73 -16.83
CA PRO A 464 -5.90 3.22 -17.76
C PRO A 464 -5.25 3.88 -18.99
N GLU A 465 -5.65 3.43 -20.18
CA GLU A 465 -5.20 3.99 -21.46
C GLU A 465 -5.88 5.35 -21.72
N GLU A 466 -7.18 5.45 -21.35
CA GLU A 466 -7.98 6.67 -21.46
C GLU A 466 -8.85 6.84 -20.20
N THR A 467 -9.10 8.10 -19.82
CA THR A 467 -9.86 8.43 -18.62
C THR A 467 -10.84 9.54 -18.87
N TYR A 468 -12.08 9.34 -18.42
CA TYR A 468 -13.19 10.27 -18.60
C TYR A 468 -13.99 10.45 -17.32
N CYS A 469 -14.74 11.55 -17.23
CA CYS A 469 -15.80 11.70 -16.27
C CYS A 469 -17.08 12.11 -16.98
N GLY A 470 -18.22 11.61 -16.51
CA GLY A 470 -19.48 11.88 -17.18
C GLY A 470 -20.70 11.23 -16.55
N ALA A 471 -21.84 11.42 -17.21
CA ALA A 471 -23.13 10.85 -16.83
C ALA A 471 -23.91 10.40 -18.05
N GLY A 472 -24.70 9.35 -17.89
CA GLY A 472 -25.69 8.90 -18.87
C GLY A 472 -26.78 9.94 -19.06
N LYS A 473 -27.48 9.88 -20.19
CA LYS A 473 -28.58 10.83 -20.51
C LYS A 473 -29.93 10.26 -20.05
N GLY A 474 -30.78 11.15 -19.51
CA GLY A 474 -32.17 10.82 -19.20
C GLY A 474 -32.37 9.69 -18.18
N GLU A 475 -33.11 8.65 -18.55
CA GLU A 475 -33.54 7.51 -17.71
C GLU A 475 -32.40 6.75 -17.00
N PHE A 476 -31.20 6.78 -17.56
CA PHE A 476 -30.05 6.06 -16.98
C PHE A 476 -29.64 6.59 -15.62
N ILE A 477 -30.02 7.81 -15.30
CA ILE A 477 -29.61 8.51 -14.07
C ILE A 477 -30.56 8.20 -12.91
N GLU A 478 -31.86 8.11 -13.16
CA GLU A 478 -32.91 8.08 -12.11
C GLU A 478 -32.74 6.97 -11.06
N ASN A 479 -32.36 5.79 -11.49
CA ASN A 479 -32.17 4.62 -10.61
C ASN A 479 -30.72 4.37 -10.24
N SER A 480 -29.79 5.24 -10.63
CA SER A 480 -28.35 5.05 -10.43
C SER A 480 -27.83 5.79 -9.20
N ALA A 481 -26.78 5.25 -8.58
CA ALA A 481 -26.11 5.82 -7.43
C ALA A 481 -25.16 6.99 -7.81
N SER A 482 -24.68 7.00 -9.05
CA SER A 482 -23.75 7.99 -9.62
C SER A 482 -24.19 8.38 -11.03
N GLY A 483 -23.29 8.61 -11.94
CA GLY A 483 -23.59 9.06 -13.32
C GLY A 483 -24.33 8.08 -14.24
N GLY A 484 -24.76 6.92 -13.76
CA GLY A 484 -25.58 5.97 -14.55
C GLY A 484 -24.82 5.20 -15.64
N ILE A 485 -23.52 5.23 -15.65
CA ILE A 485 -22.68 4.65 -16.71
C ILE A 485 -22.90 3.13 -16.85
N PHE A 486 -23.03 2.41 -15.74
CA PHE A 486 -23.29 0.96 -15.78
C PHE A 486 -24.62 0.62 -16.48
N ALA A 487 -25.67 1.42 -16.24
CA ALA A 487 -26.96 1.22 -16.90
C ALA A 487 -26.89 1.43 -18.41
N VAL A 488 -26.10 2.42 -18.87
CA VAL A 488 -25.82 2.63 -20.30
C VAL A 488 -25.16 1.42 -20.91
N PHE A 489 -24.12 0.89 -20.24
CA PHE A 489 -23.40 -0.30 -20.71
C PHE A 489 -24.30 -1.53 -20.75
N ALA A 490 -25.08 -1.76 -19.69
CA ALA A 490 -26.02 -2.88 -19.61
C ALA A 490 -27.06 -2.83 -20.74
N LYS A 491 -27.67 -1.67 -20.95
CA LYS A 491 -28.67 -1.49 -22.01
C LYS A 491 -28.06 -1.73 -23.40
N TYR A 492 -26.86 -1.21 -23.67
CA TYR A 492 -26.17 -1.43 -24.92
C TYR A 492 -25.89 -2.92 -25.19
N VAL A 493 -25.39 -3.66 -24.18
CA VAL A 493 -25.10 -5.10 -24.32
C VAL A 493 -26.37 -5.91 -24.60
N ILE A 494 -27.49 -5.58 -23.94
CA ILE A 494 -28.76 -6.30 -24.11
C ILE A 494 -29.40 -5.95 -25.47
N GLU A 495 -29.54 -4.67 -25.80
CA GLU A 495 -30.29 -4.23 -27.01
C GLU A 495 -29.49 -4.39 -28.31
N GLU A 496 -28.23 -3.94 -28.30
CA GLU A 496 -27.45 -3.88 -29.55
C GLU A 496 -26.65 -5.15 -29.80
N LEU A 497 -26.18 -5.80 -28.72
CA LEU A 497 -25.35 -7.01 -28.84
C LEU A 497 -26.10 -8.31 -28.54
N SER A 498 -27.40 -8.23 -28.20
CA SER A 498 -28.22 -9.39 -27.77
C SER A 498 -27.51 -10.24 -26.70
N GLY A 499 -26.76 -9.57 -25.84
CA GLY A 499 -25.91 -10.19 -24.83
C GLY A 499 -26.57 -10.38 -23.48
N VAL A 500 -25.78 -10.77 -22.49
CA VAL A 500 -26.20 -10.93 -21.10
C VAL A 500 -25.34 -10.07 -20.17
N VAL A 501 -25.94 -9.61 -19.10
CA VAL A 501 -25.29 -8.75 -18.10
C VAL A 501 -25.35 -9.41 -16.72
N TYR A 502 -24.20 -9.49 -16.08
CA TYR A 502 -24.06 -9.92 -14.68
C TYR A 502 -23.88 -8.71 -13.78
N GLY A 503 -24.72 -8.57 -12.78
CA GLY A 503 -24.69 -7.50 -11.79
C GLY A 503 -25.25 -7.95 -10.45
N VAL A 504 -25.25 -7.07 -9.45
CA VAL A 504 -25.68 -7.40 -8.09
C VAL A 504 -27.11 -6.94 -7.84
N GLU A 505 -27.97 -7.86 -7.41
CA GLU A 505 -29.32 -7.62 -6.91
C GLU A 505 -29.36 -7.78 -5.38
N LEU A 506 -30.21 -6.98 -4.70
CA LEU A 506 -30.58 -7.20 -3.30
C LEU A 506 -31.93 -7.94 -3.25
N ASP A 507 -31.92 -9.17 -2.76
CA ASP A 507 -33.12 -9.93 -2.49
C ASP A 507 -33.59 -9.62 -1.07
N LEU A 508 -34.72 -8.95 -0.94
CA LEU A 508 -35.33 -8.57 0.35
C LEU A 508 -36.04 -9.70 1.06
N ARG A 509 -36.26 -10.86 0.41
CA ARG A 509 -36.88 -12.04 1.05
C ARG A 509 -35.95 -12.66 2.09
N ASP A 510 -34.66 -12.68 1.81
CA ASP A 510 -33.64 -13.21 2.72
C ASP A 510 -32.59 -12.15 3.11
N ASN A 511 -32.72 -10.92 2.61
CA ASN A 511 -31.83 -9.79 2.87
C ASN A 511 -30.38 -10.05 2.42
N ILE A 512 -30.19 -10.71 1.28
CA ILE A 512 -28.90 -11.06 0.70
C ILE A 512 -28.68 -10.37 -0.65
N CYS A 513 -27.49 -9.86 -0.88
CA CYS A 513 -27.07 -9.41 -2.19
C CYS A 513 -26.43 -10.57 -2.97
N ARG A 514 -26.90 -10.79 -4.20
CA ARG A 514 -26.42 -11.86 -5.09
C ARG A 514 -26.06 -11.31 -6.46
N HIS A 515 -25.05 -11.90 -7.08
CA HIS A 515 -24.86 -11.73 -8.52
C HIS A 515 -25.95 -12.50 -9.27
N VAL A 516 -26.57 -11.83 -10.23
CA VAL A 516 -27.60 -12.39 -11.09
C VAL A 516 -27.30 -12.09 -12.56
N GLU A 517 -27.81 -12.94 -13.44
CA GLU A 517 -27.84 -12.71 -14.87
C GLU A 517 -29.13 -12.00 -15.27
N ILE A 518 -29.04 -11.00 -16.11
CA ILE A 518 -30.17 -10.38 -16.80
C ILE A 518 -29.91 -10.32 -18.31
N ASN A 519 -30.97 -10.41 -19.08
CA ASN A 519 -30.95 -10.32 -20.55
C ASN A 519 -32.12 -9.53 -21.13
N LYS A 520 -32.83 -8.78 -20.25
CA LYS A 520 -33.92 -7.87 -20.63
C LYS A 520 -33.66 -6.49 -20.06
N VAL A 521 -34.02 -5.47 -20.83
CA VAL A 521 -33.82 -4.06 -20.44
C VAL A 521 -34.65 -3.73 -19.19
N GLU A 522 -35.85 -4.30 -19.08
CA GLU A 522 -36.75 -4.10 -17.96
C GLU A 522 -36.15 -4.57 -16.62
N ASP A 523 -35.17 -5.48 -16.65
CA ASP A 523 -34.52 -6.02 -15.46
C ASP A 523 -33.30 -5.19 -14.98
N ILE A 524 -32.87 -4.19 -15.77
CA ILE A 524 -31.66 -3.39 -15.44
C ILE A 524 -31.80 -2.73 -14.07
N TYR A 525 -33.01 -2.28 -13.67
CA TYR A 525 -33.26 -1.62 -12.39
C TYR A 525 -32.89 -2.50 -11.18
N ARG A 526 -32.92 -3.83 -11.30
CA ARG A 526 -32.59 -4.79 -10.25
C ARG A 526 -31.12 -4.72 -9.89
N ILE A 527 -30.25 -4.51 -10.87
CA ILE A 527 -28.80 -4.48 -10.72
C ILE A 527 -28.21 -3.05 -10.69
N GLN A 528 -29.02 -2.02 -10.86
CA GLN A 528 -28.64 -0.63 -10.66
C GLN A 528 -28.50 -0.27 -9.17
N ASN A 529 -27.88 0.86 -8.88
CA ASN A 529 -27.58 1.41 -7.57
C ASN A 529 -26.50 0.62 -6.79
N SER A 530 -25.80 1.30 -5.92
CA SER A 530 -24.74 0.70 -5.10
C SER A 530 -25.34 -0.18 -3.99
N LYS A 531 -24.77 -1.36 -3.77
CA LYS A 531 -25.08 -2.24 -2.65
C LYS A 531 -23.83 -2.32 -1.78
N TYR A 532 -23.84 -1.58 -0.66
CA TYR A 532 -22.69 -1.52 0.26
C TYR A 532 -22.61 -2.72 1.17
N VAL A 533 -22.40 -3.91 0.58
CA VAL A 533 -22.29 -5.20 1.27
C VAL A 533 -21.57 -6.19 0.37
N GLN A 534 -20.98 -7.23 0.95
CA GLN A 534 -20.45 -8.33 0.16
C GLN A 534 -21.58 -9.08 -0.53
N SER A 535 -21.50 -9.22 -1.87
CA SER A 535 -22.45 -10.02 -2.65
C SER A 535 -22.02 -11.50 -2.71
N GLU A 536 -23.01 -12.38 -2.71
CA GLU A 536 -22.83 -13.80 -3.00
C GLU A 536 -22.64 -14.01 -4.51
N ILE A 537 -21.66 -14.85 -4.88
CA ILE A 537 -21.29 -15.10 -6.28
C ILE A 537 -21.23 -16.60 -6.60
N SER A 538 -21.68 -17.43 -5.67
CA SER A 538 -21.68 -18.88 -5.83
C SER A 538 -22.54 -19.33 -7.02
N GLY A 539 -21.98 -20.20 -7.89
CA GLY A 539 -22.68 -20.73 -9.08
C GLY A 539 -22.72 -19.79 -10.30
N VAL A 540 -22.34 -18.53 -10.17
CA VAL A 540 -22.43 -17.54 -11.27
C VAL A 540 -21.30 -17.71 -12.30
N PHE A 541 -20.11 -18.07 -11.86
CA PHE A 541 -18.97 -18.23 -12.79
C PHE A 541 -19.18 -19.38 -13.81
N PRO A 542 -19.69 -20.55 -13.45
CA PRO A 542 -20.05 -21.58 -14.42
C PRO A 542 -21.10 -21.12 -15.44
N LEU A 543 -22.12 -20.37 -15.01
CA LEU A 543 -23.14 -19.82 -15.89
C LEU A 543 -22.56 -18.79 -16.86
N CYS A 544 -21.72 -17.89 -16.37
CA CYS A 544 -20.97 -16.93 -17.20
C CYS A 544 -20.12 -17.67 -18.24
N LYS A 545 -19.35 -18.70 -17.83
CA LYS A 545 -18.53 -19.50 -18.73
C LYS A 545 -19.36 -20.21 -19.80
N LYS A 546 -20.54 -20.72 -19.45
CA LYS A 546 -21.47 -21.34 -20.39
C LYS A 546 -21.89 -20.34 -21.48
N ASN A 547 -22.35 -19.15 -21.09
CA ASN A 547 -22.74 -18.10 -22.04
C ASN A 547 -21.59 -17.68 -22.98
N LEU A 548 -20.37 -17.59 -22.45
CA LEU A 548 -19.19 -17.28 -23.24
C LEU A 548 -18.89 -18.36 -24.29
N LEU A 549 -18.97 -19.64 -23.90
CA LEU A 549 -18.76 -20.78 -24.80
C LEU A 549 -19.85 -20.91 -25.86
N GLU A 550 -21.07 -20.46 -25.57
CA GLU A 550 -22.19 -20.36 -26.50
C GLU A 550 -22.06 -19.17 -27.47
N GLY A 551 -20.98 -18.38 -27.36
CA GLY A 551 -20.71 -17.23 -28.21
C GLY A 551 -21.50 -15.96 -27.87
N ARG A 552 -22.24 -15.95 -26.73
CA ARG A 552 -22.99 -14.76 -26.30
C ARG A 552 -22.06 -13.66 -25.82
N GLN A 553 -22.42 -12.41 -26.10
CA GLN A 553 -21.73 -11.26 -25.51
C GLN A 553 -22.05 -11.17 -24.03
N VAL A 554 -21.05 -11.06 -23.18
CA VAL A 554 -21.19 -11.02 -21.72
C VAL A 554 -20.57 -9.75 -21.16
N LEU A 555 -21.35 -8.98 -20.39
CA LEU A 555 -20.83 -7.92 -19.53
C LEU A 555 -20.89 -8.45 -18.07
N PHE A 556 -19.75 -8.53 -17.42
CA PHE A 556 -19.66 -8.94 -16.02
C PHE A 556 -19.17 -7.78 -15.16
N SER A 557 -20.00 -7.35 -14.20
CA SER A 557 -19.61 -6.31 -13.24
C SER A 557 -19.41 -6.86 -11.84
N GLY A 558 -18.47 -6.28 -11.09
CA GLY A 558 -18.21 -6.68 -9.71
C GLY A 558 -17.15 -5.82 -9.03
N THR A 559 -16.79 -6.19 -7.81
CA THR A 559 -15.61 -5.61 -7.18
C THR A 559 -14.34 -6.13 -7.88
N PRO A 560 -13.20 -5.41 -7.83
CA PRO A 560 -11.97 -5.85 -8.51
C PRO A 560 -11.52 -7.26 -8.12
N CYS A 561 -11.69 -7.65 -6.86
CA CYS A 561 -11.36 -9.00 -6.40
C CYS A 561 -12.30 -10.09 -6.97
N GLN A 562 -13.57 -9.77 -7.24
CA GLN A 562 -14.51 -10.67 -7.90
C GLN A 562 -14.19 -10.83 -9.39
N ILE A 563 -13.83 -9.74 -10.07
CA ILE A 563 -13.34 -9.79 -11.46
C ILE A 563 -12.07 -10.66 -11.56
N SER A 564 -11.12 -10.47 -10.64
CA SER A 564 -9.92 -11.32 -10.58
C SER A 564 -10.25 -12.80 -10.35
N GLY A 565 -11.23 -13.08 -9.49
CA GLY A 565 -11.73 -14.45 -9.26
C GLY A 565 -12.35 -15.07 -10.51
N LEU A 566 -13.16 -14.31 -11.25
CA LEU A 566 -13.75 -14.76 -12.51
C LEU A 566 -12.68 -15.07 -13.55
N ARG A 567 -11.74 -14.14 -13.79
CA ARG A 567 -10.65 -14.32 -14.78
C ARG A 567 -9.77 -15.53 -14.45
N ASN A 568 -9.50 -15.77 -13.17
CA ASN A 568 -8.77 -16.97 -12.74
C ASN A 568 -9.58 -18.27 -12.92
N TYR A 569 -10.89 -18.22 -12.64
CA TYR A 569 -11.78 -19.36 -12.88
C TYR A 569 -11.87 -19.72 -14.37
N LEU A 570 -11.99 -18.72 -15.24
CA LEU A 570 -12.02 -18.93 -16.69
C LEU A 570 -10.71 -19.50 -17.24
N GLY A 571 -9.58 -19.08 -16.69
CA GLY A 571 -8.24 -19.57 -17.04
C GLY A 571 -7.67 -19.07 -18.37
N CYS A 572 -8.51 -18.49 -19.24
CA CYS A 572 -8.12 -17.87 -20.52
C CYS A 572 -8.95 -16.60 -20.76
N GLU A 573 -8.49 -15.78 -21.69
CA GLU A 573 -9.23 -14.60 -22.14
C GLU A 573 -10.34 -15.01 -23.14
N PHE A 574 -11.44 -14.28 -23.10
CA PHE A 574 -12.56 -14.41 -24.01
C PHE A 574 -12.84 -13.08 -24.70
N ASP A 575 -12.90 -13.04 -26.03
CA ASP A 575 -13.15 -11.81 -26.77
C ASP A 575 -14.56 -11.26 -26.54
N ASN A 576 -15.52 -12.14 -26.27
CA ASN A 576 -16.92 -11.84 -26.00
C ASN A 576 -17.21 -11.57 -24.50
N LEU A 577 -16.19 -11.42 -23.66
CA LEU A 577 -16.31 -11.01 -22.26
C LEU A 577 -15.83 -9.57 -22.08
N LEU A 578 -16.70 -8.69 -21.62
CA LEU A 578 -16.33 -7.37 -21.10
C LEU A 578 -16.43 -7.38 -19.58
N THR A 579 -15.35 -7.00 -18.90
CA THR A 579 -15.31 -6.89 -17.45
C THR A 579 -15.36 -5.43 -17.00
N VAL A 580 -16.26 -5.14 -16.04
CA VAL A 580 -16.39 -3.80 -15.45
C VAL A 580 -16.24 -3.90 -13.95
N ASP A 581 -15.18 -3.30 -13.39
CA ASP A 581 -15.05 -3.19 -11.94
C ASP A 581 -15.42 -1.79 -11.43
N ILE A 582 -15.56 -1.70 -10.11
CA ILE A 582 -15.85 -0.43 -9.43
C ILE A 582 -14.64 0.07 -8.65
N ILE A 583 -14.56 1.40 -8.43
CA ILE A 583 -13.66 1.97 -7.42
C ILE A 583 -14.22 1.55 -6.05
N CYS A 584 -13.61 0.53 -5.44
CA CYS A 584 -14.16 -0.17 -4.29
C CYS A 584 -13.59 0.34 -2.97
N HIS A 585 -14.46 0.69 -2.03
CA HIS A 585 -14.10 1.15 -0.68
C HIS A 585 -13.99 0.01 0.36
N GLY A 586 -14.25 -1.24 -0.06
CA GLY A 586 -14.42 -2.39 0.81
C GLY A 586 -15.88 -2.80 0.99
N VAL A 587 -16.11 -3.96 1.59
CA VAL A 587 -17.46 -4.56 1.72
C VAL A 587 -17.79 -4.90 3.16
N PRO A 588 -18.95 -4.41 3.69
CA PRO A 588 -19.51 -4.85 4.96
C PRO A 588 -20.05 -6.30 4.92
N SER A 589 -20.32 -6.83 6.09
CA SER A 589 -20.86 -8.18 6.29
C SER A 589 -22.33 -8.30 5.89
N PRO A 590 -22.74 -9.38 5.18
CA PRO A 590 -24.14 -9.72 4.96
C PRO A 590 -24.96 -9.88 6.24
N LYS A 591 -24.35 -10.42 7.32
CA LYS A 591 -25.00 -10.54 8.64
C LYS A 591 -25.38 -9.17 9.21
N LEU A 592 -24.47 -8.20 9.13
CA LEU A 592 -24.75 -6.85 9.62
C LEU A 592 -25.89 -6.20 8.84
N LEU A 593 -25.91 -6.36 7.49
CA LEU A 593 -27.01 -5.86 6.65
C LEU A 593 -28.34 -6.51 7.00
N SER A 594 -28.37 -7.83 7.11
CA SER A 594 -29.60 -8.57 7.43
C SER A 594 -30.16 -8.16 8.80
N MET A 595 -29.30 -8.02 9.81
CA MET A 595 -29.72 -7.54 11.13
C MET A 595 -30.21 -6.08 11.10
N TYR A 596 -29.54 -5.21 10.32
CA TYR A 596 -29.97 -3.84 10.12
C TYR A 596 -31.36 -3.76 9.49
N ILE A 597 -31.61 -4.46 8.39
CA ILE A 597 -32.90 -4.48 7.71
C ILE A 597 -34.00 -4.95 8.66
N LYS A 598 -33.78 -6.10 9.35
CA LYS A 598 -34.78 -6.70 10.28
C LYS A 598 -35.10 -5.81 11.49
N ASN A 599 -34.21 -4.97 11.96
CA ASN A 599 -34.41 -4.22 13.21
C ASN A 599 -34.64 -2.71 13.01
N GLU A 600 -34.24 -2.14 11.88
CA GLU A 600 -34.29 -0.70 11.62
C GLU A 600 -35.28 -0.30 10.53
N LEU A 601 -35.74 -1.26 9.71
CA LEU A 601 -36.66 -1.00 8.61
C LEU A 601 -37.97 -1.78 8.82
N PRO A 602 -39.08 -1.31 8.25
CA PRO A 602 -40.34 -2.04 8.29
C PRO A 602 -40.28 -3.42 7.59
N ASP A 603 -41.04 -4.42 8.08
CA ASP A 603 -41.03 -5.77 7.52
C ASP A 603 -41.56 -5.85 6.08
N ASN A 604 -42.39 -4.91 5.65
CA ASN A 604 -43.06 -4.89 4.35
C ASN A 604 -42.39 -3.96 3.30
N ILE A 605 -41.09 -3.75 3.42
CA ILE A 605 -40.37 -2.98 2.40
C ILE A 605 -40.29 -3.76 1.09
N THR A 606 -40.55 -3.07 -0.01
CA THR A 606 -40.51 -3.66 -1.36
C THR A 606 -39.24 -3.28 -2.13
N LYS A 607 -38.52 -2.26 -1.65
CA LYS A 607 -37.31 -1.76 -2.29
C LYS A 607 -36.41 -1.10 -1.26
N LEU A 608 -35.10 -1.28 -1.38
CA LEU A 608 -34.10 -0.63 -0.56
C LEU A 608 -32.96 -0.10 -1.44
N ARG A 609 -32.64 1.17 -1.32
CA ARG A 609 -31.50 1.80 -1.99
C ARG A 609 -30.61 2.48 -0.96
N PHE A 610 -29.32 2.29 -1.09
CA PHE A 610 -28.32 2.88 -0.21
C PHE A 610 -27.96 4.31 -0.59
N ARG A 611 -28.41 4.80 -1.75
CA ARG A 611 -28.19 6.18 -2.20
C ARG A 611 -29.47 6.69 -2.82
N HIS A 612 -29.95 7.79 -2.29
CA HIS A 612 -31.05 8.55 -2.86
C HIS A 612 -30.52 9.82 -3.49
N ARG A 613 -30.98 10.09 -4.70
CA ARG A 613 -30.69 11.32 -5.39
C ARG A 613 -31.75 12.35 -4.99
N LEU A 614 -31.34 13.31 -4.16
CA LEU A 614 -32.13 14.53 -3.94
C LEU A 614 -31.86 15.52 -5.07
N GLU A 615 -32.86 16.36 -5.41
CA GLU A 615 -32.72 17.41 -6.43
C GLU A 615 -31.46 18.25 -6.23
N ALA A 616 -30.91 18.75 -7.31
CA ALA A 616 -29.57 19.27 -7.56
C ALA A 616 -28.96 20.28 -6.55
N SER A 617 -29.72 20.75 -5.57
CA SER A 617 -29.27 21.77 -4.60
C SER A 617 -28.57 21.19 -3.34
N LEU A 618 -28.60 19.89 -3.12
CA LEU A 618 -28.29 19.31 -1.81
C LEU A 618 -27.16 18.25 -1.85
N ARG A 619 -25.98 18.72 -1.55
CA ARG A 619 -24.88 18.03 -0.84
C ARG A 619 -24.46 16.63 -1.32
N ARG A 620 -23.42 16.57 -2.11
CA ARG A 620 -22.68 15.35 -2.48
C ARG A 620 -22.18 14.50 -1.29
N SER A 621 -22.21 14.99 -0.08
CA SER A 621 -21.74 14.31 1.14
C SER A 621 -22.82 13.63 1.96
N ALA A 622 -24.09 13.71 1.57
CA ALA A 622 -25.19 13.07 2.28
C ALA A 622 -25.67 11.88 1.47
N TYR A 623 -25.28 10.73 1.92
CA TYR A 623 -25.84 9.49 1.45
C TYR A 623 -27.12 9.24 2.23
N ASP A 624 -28.25 9.33 1.56
CA ASP A 624 -29.55 9.03 2.18
C ASP A 624 -29.99 7.65 1.72
N ILE A 625 -30.46 6.84 2.67
CA ILE A 625 -31.07 5.55 2.41
C ILE A 625 -32.54 5.79 2.07
N ASN A 626 -33.02 5.17 1.00
CA ASN A 626 -34.46 5.17 0.72
C ASN A 626 -35.00 3.74 0.64
N TYR A 627 -36.24 3.58 1.04
CA TYR A 627 -36.98 2.35 0.90
C TYR A 627 -38.46 2.60 0.59
N GLU A 628 -39.09 1.67 -0.05
CA GLU A 628 -40.50 1.76 -0.42
C GLU A 628 -41.34 0.88 0.50
N VAL A 629 -42.42 1.46 1.05
CA VAL A 629 -43.44 0.79 1.87
C VAL A 629 -44.82 1.18 1.38
N ASN A 630 -45.67 0.22 1.02
CA ASN A 630 -47.01 0.46 0.53
C ASN A 630 -47.09 1.45 -0.64
N GLY A 631 -46.08 1.44 -1.53
CA GLY A 631 -45.99 2.34 -2.68
C GLY A 631 -45.45 3.75 -2.38
N HIS A 632 -45.10 4.05 -1.14
CA HIS A 632 -44.52 5.33 -0.74
C HIS A 632 -43.03 5.21 -0.51
N THR A 633 -42.23 6.13 -1.07
CA THR A 633 -40.79 6.22 -0.82
C THR A 633 -40.53 6.96 0.48
N ILE A 634 -39.81 6.32 1.40
CA ILE A 634 -39.34 6.90 2.66
C ILE A 634 -37.83 7.15 2.54
N ILE A 635 -37.39 8.37 2.88
CA ILE A 635 -35.98 8.77 2.85
C ILE A 635 -35.48 8.87 4.29
N LYS A 636 -34.41 8.16 4.60
CA LYS A 636 -33.74 8.16 5.91
C LYS A 636 -32.34 8.80 5.76
N PRO A 637 -32.06 9.91 6.48
CA PRO A 637 -30.76 10.56 6.42
C PRO A 637 -29.62 9.64 6.84
N GLY A 638 -28.61 9.45 5.96
CA GLY A 638 -27.49 8.54 6.21
C GLY A 638 -26.53 9.01 7.29
N GLY A 639 -26.47 10.33 7.57
CA GLY A 639 -25.53 10.90 8.54
C GLY A 639 -25.67 10.41 9.99
N ASN A 640 -26.86 9.94 10.37
CA ASN A 640 -27.16 9.35 11.69
C ASN A 640 -27.47 7.86 11.62
N ASP A 641 -27.33 7.25 10.45
CA ASP A 641 -27.62 5.84 10.25
C ASP A 641 -26.46 4.96 10.72
N ILE A 642 -26.78 3.97 11.52
CA ILE A 642 -25.80 3.06 12.15
C ILE A 642 -25.03 2.23 11.12
N TYR A 643 -25.73 1.70 10.12
CA TYR A 643 -25.13 0.87 9.06
C TYR A 643 -24.21 1.70 8.18
N TYR A 644 -24.73 2.86 7.76
CA TYR A 644 -23.99 3.78 6.90
C TYR A 644 -22.73 4.33 7.56
N ASN A 645 -22.84 4.73 8.84
CA ASN A 645 -21.70 5.22 9.60
C ASN A 645 -20.62 4.14 9.80
N ALA A 646 -21.04 2.89 10.08
CA ALA A 646 -20.08 1.79 10.20
C ALA A 646 -19.32 1.52 8.87
N PHE A 647 -20.00 1.66 7.74
CA PHE A 647 -19.40 1.55 6.41
C PHE A 647 -18.47 2.73 6.10
N THR A 648 -18.95 3.96 6.19
CA THR A 648 -18.18 5.16 5.81
C THR A 648 -16.98 5.45 6.71
N ASN A 649 -17.02 4.97 7.97
CA ASN A 649 -15.86 5.00 8.87
C ASN A 649 -14.91 3.79 8.67
N GLY A 650 -15.22 2.88 7.76
CA GLY A 650 -14.45 1.66 7.52
C GLY A 650 -14.48 0.66 8.68
N GLU A 651 -15.43 0.75 9.61
CA GLU A 651 -15.47 -0.08 10.81
C GLU A 651 -16.07 -1.47 10.54
N SER A 652 -16.84 -1.64 9.46
CA SER A 652 -17.58 -2.86 9.14
C SER A 652 -17.03 -3.65 7.94
N LEU A 653 -15.86 -3.31 7.44
CA LEU A 653 -15.32 -3.95 6.24
C LEU A 653 -14.74 -5.34 6.52
N ARG A 654 -14.72 -6.19 5.50
CA ARG A 654 -14.03 -7.47 5.53
C ARG A 654 -12.54 -7.27 5.81
N GLU A 655 -11.90 -8.16 6.55
CA GLU A 655 -10.51 -8.00 6.99
C GLU A 655 -9.55 -7.75 5.82
N CYS A 656 -9.66 -8.50 4.72
CA CYS A 656 -8.83 -8.32 3.53
C CYS A 656 -8.99 -6.95 2.84
N CYS A 657 -10.07 -6.20 3.13
CA CYS A 657 -10.28 -4.88 2.53
C CYS A 657 -9.31 -3.82 3.08
N TYR A 658 -8.71 -4.04 4.27
CA TYR A 658 -7.73 -3.13 4.85
C TYR A 658 -6.31 -3.36 4.33
N THR A 659 -6.09 -4.47 3.65
CA THR A 659 -4.83 -4.82 2.95
C THR A 659 -5.10 -5.16 1.49
N CYS A 660 -6.12 -4.52 0.89
CA CYS A 660 -6.63 -4.85 -0.43
C CYS A 660 -5.62 -4.54 -1.53
N LYS A 661 -5.14 -5.56 -2.22
CA LYS A 661 -4.19 -5.41 -3.32
C LYS A 661 -4.78 -4.84 -4.61
N TYR A 662 -6.10 -4.64 -4.65
CA TYR A 662 -6.82 -4.06 -5.80
C TYR A 662 -7.11 -2.57 -5.64
N ALA A 663 -6.82 -1.97 -4.48
CA ALA A 663 -6.93 -0.54 -4.24
C ALA A 663 -5.66 0.17 -4.72
N ARG A 664 -5.52 0.31 -6.05
CA ARG A 664 -4.30 0.77 -6.73
C ARG A 664 -4.65 1.49 -8.03
N GLU A 665 -3.71 2.25 -8.58
CA GLU A 665 -3.91 3.07 -9.78
C GLU A 665 -4.08 2.23 -11.06
N ASP A 666 -3.38 1.11 -11.19
CA ASP A 666 -3.55 0.16 -12.27
C ASP A 666 -4.70 -0.82 -11.94
N ARG A 667 -5.43 -1.25 -12.94
CA ARG A 667 -6.73 -1.93 -12.80
C ARG A 667 -6.70 -3.34 -13.37
N ILE A 668 -7.67 -4.17 -12.93
CA ILE A 668 -7.76 -5.59 -13.31
C ILE A 668 -8.84 -5.86 -14.38
N SER A 669 -9.78 -4.95 -14.58
CA SER A 669 -10.91 -5.05 -15.52
C SER A 669 -10.64 -4.36 -16.84
N ASP A 670 -11.54 -4.51 -17.81
CA ASP A 670 -11.49 -3.78 -19.08
C ASP A 670 -11.88 -2.31 -18.90
N ILE A 671 -12.88 -2.05 -18.03
CA ILE A 671 -13.31 -0.69 -17.66
C ILE A 671 -13.52 -0.63 -16.16
N THR A 672 -13.10 0.48 -15.53
CA THR A 672 -13.40 0.78 -14.13
C THR A 672 -14.34 1.99 -14.05
N ILE A 673 -15.36 1.90 -13.19
CA ILE A 673 -16.28 3.00 -12.94
C ILE A 673 -16.39 3.32 -11.45
N GLY A 674 -16.66 4.56 -11.10
CA GLY A 674 -16.86 4.98 -9.72
C GLY A 674 -17.40 6.39 -9.61
N ASP A 675 -17.54 6.92 -8.40
CA ASP A 675 -17.81 8.34 -8.21
C ASP A 675 -16.60 9.17 -8.66
N CYS A 676 -16.82 10.29 -9.33
CA CYS A 676 -15.76 11.23 -9.67
C CYS A 676 -15.58 12.23 -8.54
N ASP A 677 -14.52 12.08 -7.74
CA ASP A 677 -14.26 12.95 -6.59
C ASP A 677 -13.63 14.31 -6.99
N SER A 678 -12.96 14.36 -8.14
CA SER A 678 -12.41 15.59 -8.73
C SER A 678 -13.40 16.41 -9.57
N TRP A 679 -14.69 16.10 -9.53
CA TRP A 679 -15.73 16.70 -10.38
C TRP A 679 -15.76 18.22 -10.45
N LYS A 680 -15.38 18.89 -9.36
CA LYS A 680 -15.34 20.37 -9.28
C LYS A 680 -14.36 21.00 -10.30
N LEU A 681 -13.42 20.23 -10.82
CA LEU A 681 -12.46 20.67 -11.83
C LEU A 681 -13.08 20.76 -13.25
N TYR A 682 -14.28 20.17 -13.46
CA TYR A 682 -14.86 19.98 -14.78
C TYR A 682 -16.10 20.88 -14.97
N LYS A 683 -15.88 22.08 -15.52
CA LYS A 683 -16.95 23.02 -15.88
C LYS A 683 -17.84 22.44 -17.00
N GLY A 684 -19.15 22.65 -16.91
CA GLY A 684 -20.13 22.20 -17.89
C GLY A 684 -20.83 20.88 -17.56
N LEU A 685 -20.30 20.09 -16.63
CA LEU A 685 -20.99 18.92 -16.04
C LEU A 685 -21.65 19.24 -14.68
N GLU A 686 -21.62 20.51 -14.27
CA GLU A 686 -22.04 20.99 -12.95
C GLU A 686 -23.56 20.89 -12.71
N LYS A 687 -24.37 20.93 -13.79
CA LYS A 687 -25.84 20.94 -13.67
C LYS A 687 -26.41 19.66 -13.07
N ASP A 688 -25.71 18.56 -13.22
CA ASP A 688 -26.19 17.24 -12.76
C ASP A 688 -25.55 16.74 -11.49
N ASN A 689 -24.53 17.39 -10.96
CA ASN A 689 -23.81 17.19 -9.67
C ASN A 689 -23.42 15.74 -9.26
N ILE A 690 -23.73 14.75 -10.08
CA ILE A 690 -23.39 13.32 -9.87
C ILE A 690 -22.84 12.78 -11.17
N ILE A 691 -21.52 12.76 -11.28
CA ILE A 691 -20.80 12.20 -12.41
C ILE A 691 -19.93 11.03 -11.96
N SER A 692 -19.72 10.08 -12.85
CA SER A 692 -18.83 8.93 -12.64
C SER A 692 -17.47 9.18 -13.25
N SER A 693 -16.41 8.70 -12.60
CA SER A 693 -15.13 8.42 -13.24
C SER A 693 -15.27 7.17 -14.10
N ILE A 694 -14.68 7.18 -15.28
CA ILE A 694 -14.71 6.11 -16.28
C ILE A 694 -13.26 5.90 -16.73
N LEU A 695 -12.66 4.78 -16.32
CA LEU A 695 -11.29 4.45 -16.64
C LEU A 695 -11.29 3.31 -17.66
N ILE A 696 -10.72 3.55 -18.82
CA ILE A 696 -10.60 2.57 -19.90
C ILE A 696 -9.23 1.91 -19.77
N ASN A 697 -9.20 0.63 -19.41
CA ASN A 697 -7.97 -0.05 -18.98
C ASN A 697 -7.40 -0.96 -20.07
N THR A 698 -8.17 -1.30 -21.09
CA THR A 698 -7.76 -2.20 -22.17
C THR A 698 -8.30 -1.75 -23.51
N THR A 699 -7.66 -2.16 -24.60
CA THR A 699 -8.15 -1.94 -25.98
C THR A 699 -9.56 -2.50 -26.20
N LYS A 700 -9.92 -3.61 -25.52
CA LYS A 700 -11.30 -4.15 -25.56
C LYS A 700 -12.28 -3.16 -24.94
N GLY A 701 -11.91 -2.61 -23.77
CA GLY A 701 -12.68 -1.56 -23.10
C GLY A 701 -12.81 -0.31 -23.96
N GLU A 702 -11.76 0.09 -24.68
CA GLU A 702 -11.76 1.23 -25.58
C GLU A 702 -12.72 1.03 -26.76
N ASN A 703 -12.68 -0.12 -27.42
CA ASN A 703 -13.59 -0.44 -28.50
C ASN A 703 -15.06 -0.40 -28.05
N PHE A 704 -15.35 -0.99 -26.89
CA PHE A 704 -16.71 -0.93 -26.30
C PHE A 704 -17.12 0.51 -25.96
N TRP A 705 -16.24 1.30 -25.35
CA TRP A 705 -16.48 2.69 -24.99
C TRP A 705 -16.83 3.55 -26.21
N ARG A 706 -16.13 3.41 -27.33
CA ARG A 706 -16.38 4.16 -28.57
C ARG A 706 -17.80 3.97 -29.08
N GLU A 707 -18.38 2.81 -28.91
CA GLU A 707 -19.75 2.52 -29.33
C GLU A 707 -20.80 3.06 -28.33
N CYS A 708 -20.54 2.97 -27.03
CA CYS A 708 -21.49 3.34 -25.97
C CYS A 708 -21.52 4.84 -25.65
N ASN A 709 -20.43 5.57 -25.86
CA ASN A 709 -20.24 6.94 -25.37
C ASN A 709 -21.25 7.95 -25.94
N LYS A 710 -21.91 7.69 -27.08
CA LYS A 710 -22.95 8.54 -27.68
C LYS A 710 -24.15 8.79 -26.74
N ARG A 711 -24.37 7.88 -25.78
CA ARG A 711 -25.45 7.93 -24.77
C ARG A 711 -25.00 8.57 -23.46
N ILE A 712 -23.78 9.11 -23.41
CA ILE A 712 -23.15 9.69 -22.24
C ILE A 712 -22.74 11.13 -22.53
N THR A 713 -22.94 12.02 -21.57
CA THR A 713 -22.32 13.34 -21.57
C THR A 713 -21.03 13.22 -20.77
N TYR A 714 -19.88 13.47 -21.40
CA TYR A 714 -18.58 13.23 -20.77
C TYR A 714 -17.52 14.25 -21.17
N THR A 715 -16.47 14.33 -20.38
CA THR A 715 -15.24 15.07 -20.68
C THR A 715 -14.02 14.26 -20.22
N LYS A 716 -12.84 14.67 -20.68
CA LYS A 716 -11.58 14.02 -20.30
C LYS A 716 -11.31 14.24 -18.81
N LEU A 717 -10.91 13.20 -18.10
CA LEU A 717 -10.57 13.23 -16.67
C LEU A 717 -9.05 13.35 -16.52
N ASP A 718 -8.58 14.23 -15.65
CA ASP A 718 -7.20 14.19 -15.18
C ASP A 718 -7.08 13.05 -14.14
N TYR A 719 -6.47 11.95 -14.56
CA TYR A 719 -6.37 10.76 -13.73
C TYR A 719 -5.46 10.95 -12.51
N LYS A 720 -4.42 11.77 -12.65
CA LYS A 720 -3.51 12.07 -11.52
C LYS A 720 -4.25 12.84 -10.43
N GLU A 721 -5.02 13.85 -10.82
CA GLU A 721 -5.85 14.62 -9.88
C GLU A 721 -6.94 13.75 -9.23
N GLU A 722 -7.60 12.89 -10.02
CA GLU A 722 -8.58 11.96 -9.47
C GLU A 722 -7.95 11.00 -8.46
N CYS A 723 -6.77 10.45 -8.74
CA CYS A 723 -6.03 9.58 -7.81
C CYS A 723 -5.61 10.31 -6.53
N ILE A 724 -5.32 11.60 -6.59
CA ILE A 724 -4.99 12.41 -5.39
C ILE A 724 -6.21 12.56 -4.49
N ILE A 725 -7.37 12.84 -5.06
CA ILE A 725 -8.61 13.12 -4.32
C ILE A 725 -9.31 11.82 -3.91
N ASN A 726 -9.42 10.86 -4.82
CA ASN A 726 -10.05 9.56 -4.60
C ASN A 726 -9.00 8.53 -4.16
N HIS A 727 -8.72 8.49 -2.88
CA HIS A 727 -7.65 7.66 -2.33
C HIS A 727 -7.87 6.14 -2.49
N GLN A 728 -9.09 5.64 -2.76
CA GLN A 728 -9.33 4.24 -3.08
C GLN A 728 -8.72 3.79 -4.42
N LEU A 729 -8.36 4.74 -5.27
CA LEU A 729 -7.55 4.46 -6.46
C LEU A 729 -6.07 4.22 -6.15
N ARG A 730 -5.62 4.49 -4.92
CA ARG A 730 -4.19 4.38 -4.54
C ARG A 730 -3.94 3.45 -3.37
N ARG A 731 -4.87 3.33 -2.45
CA ARG A 731 -4.68 2.57 -1.21
C ARG A 731 -5.99 2.03 -0.62
N PRO A 732 -5.93 0.95 0.14
CA PRO A 732 -7.07 0.44 0.88
C PRO A 732 -7.47 1.39 2.03
N PHE A 733 -8.61 1.11 2.64
CA PHE A 733 -9.07 1.80 3.84
C PHE A 733 -8.14 1.51 5.01
N ILE A 734 -7.80 2.54 5.81
CA ILE A 734 -7.00 2.35 7.02
C ILE A 734 -7.84 1.60 8.05
N ARG A 735 -7.31 0.48 8.57
CA ARG A 735 -8.03 -0.35 9.53
C ARG A 735 -8.30 0.39 10.84
N PRO A 736 -9.59 0.68 11.21
CA PRO A 736 -9.90 1.36 12.46
C PRO A 736 -9.74 0.42 13.67
N THR A 737 -9.33 0.96 14.81
CA THR A 737 -9.24 0.19 16.06
C THR A 737 -10.58 -0.39 16.52
N ARG A 738 -11.69 0.22 16.10
CA ARG A 738 -13.06 -0.24 16.42
C ARG A 738 -13.52 -1.44 15.60
N ARG A 739 -12.80 -1.80 14.53
CA ARG A 739 -13.13 -2.93 13.68
C ARG A 739 -13.34 -4.24 14.47
N ASP A 740 -12.46 -4.51 15.44
CA ASP A 740 -12.52 -5.74 16.23
C ASP A 740 -13.71 -5.75 17.21
N THR A 741 -14.15 -4.58 17.64
CA THR A 741 -15.26 -4.46 18.62
C THR A 741 -16.62 -4.54 17.97
N ILE A 742 -16.81 -4.02 16.75
CA ILE A 742 -18.12 -3.94 16.12
C ILE A 742 -18.75 -5.33 15.91
N TYR A 743 -17.99 -6.30 15.40
CA TYR A 743 -18.49 -7.64 15.15
C TYR A 743 -18.60 -8.49 16.43
N LYS A 744 -17.72 -8.26 17.40
CA LYS A 744 -17.83 -8.85 18.74
C LYS A 744 -19.12 -8.38 19.42
N ASP A 745 -19.40 -7.08 19.36
CA ASP A 745 -20.62 -6.50 19.90
C ASP A 745 -21.87 -7.00 19.16
N LEU A 746 -21.83 -7.04 17.83
CA LEU A 746 -22.92 -7.56 17.00
C LEU A 746 -23.28 -9.03 17.30
N SER A 747 -22.30 -9.83 17.74
CA SER A 747 -22.51 -11.24 18.05
C SER A 747 -22.95 -11.49 19.49
N ASN A 748 -22.62 -10.58 20.43
CA ASN A 748 -22.83 -10.79 21.85
C ASN A 748 -23.96 -9.94 22.46
N LEU A 749 -24.39 -8.88 21.77
CA LEU A 749 -25.42 -7.96 22.28
C LEU A 749 -26.73 -8.11 21.51
N LYS A 750 -27.84 -7.81 22.17
CA LYS A 750 -29.10 -7.59 21.46
C LYS A 750 -29.00 -6.34 20.60
N TRP A 751 -29.76 -6.26 19.50
CA TRP A 751 -29.67 -5.15 18.55
C TRP A 751 -29.84 -3.77 19.21
N ALA A 752 -30.77 -3.63 20.17
CA ALA A 752 -30.99 -2.36 20.87
C ALA A 752 -29.74 -1.91 21.65
N GLU A 753 -29.08 -2.83 22.37
CA GLU A 753 -27.85 -2.58 23.13
C GLU A 753 -26.67 -2.28 22.19
N PHE A 754 -26.56 -3.03 21.11
CA PHE A 754 -25.58 -2.78 20.05
C PHE A 754 -25.75 -1.38 19.48
N LYS A 755 -26.97 -1.00 19.11
CA LYS A 755 -27.30 0.32 18.57
C LYS A 755 -26.95 1.45 19.54
N GLU A 756 -27.36 1.34 20.81
CA GLU A 756 -27.05 2.34 21.84
C GLU A 756 -25.53 2.52 22.02
N LYS A 757 -24.79 1.43 22.07
CA LYS A 757 -23.33 1.44 22.18
C LYS A 757 -22.66 2.11 20.98
N GLN A 758 -23.14 1.84 19.75
CA GLN A 758 -22.64 2.49 18.55
C GLN A 758 -22.95 3.99 18.53
N GLN A 759 -24.17 4.39 18.92
CA GLN A 759 -24.60 5.79 18.98
C GLN A 759 -23.86 6.58 20.06
N LYS A 760 -23.65 6.03 21.25
CA LYS A 760 -22.85 6.67 22.33
C LYS A 760 -21.44 6.99 21.84
N THR A 761 -20.82 6.09 21.14
CA THR A 761 -19.48 6.28 20.59
C THR A 761 -19.44 7.30 19.46
N GLN A 762 -20.50 7.39 18.65
CA GLN A 762 -20.63 8.42 17.61
C GLN A 762 -20.86 9.82 18.17
N ASN A 763 -21.48 9.91 19.33
CA ASN A 763 -21.80 11.18 20.03
C ASN A 763 -20.66 11.67 20.95
N ASP A 764 -19.57 10.92 21.08
CA ASP A 764 -18.39 11.38 21.83
C ASP A 764 -17.90 12.72 21.26
N LEU A 765 -17.88 13.73 22.15
CA LEU A 765 -17.49 15.11 21.82
C LEU A 765 -16.10 15.18 21.17
N THR A 766 -15.20 14.30 21.58
CA THR A 766 -13.84 14.18 21.02
C THR A 766 -13.87 13.74 19.56
N LEU A 767 -14.77 12.82 19.20
CA LEU A 767 -14.99 12.36 17.82
C LEU A 767 -15.72 13.42 16.99
N LYS A 768 -16.69 14.15 17.57
CA LYS A 768 -17.36 15.26 16.89
C LYS A 768 -16.38 16.41 16.60
N ILE A 769 -15.54 16.78 17.56
CA ILE A 769 -14.49 17.79 17.36
C ILE A 769 -13.51 17.33 16.28
N LYS A 770 -13.06 16.06 16.29
CA LYS A 770 -12.19 15.50 15.24
C LYS A 770 -12.84 15.56 13.85
N ARG A 771 -14.13 15.21 13.75
CA ARG A 771 -14.90 15.27 12.48
C ARG A 771 -15.13 16.69 12.01
N THR A 772 -15.42 17.62 12.92
CA THR A 772 -15.63 19.04 12.59
C THR A 772 -14.33 19.69 12.14
N VAL A 773 -13.22 19.39 12.82
CA VAL A 773 -11.89 19.84 12.46
C VAL A 773 -11.50 19.27 11.09
N TYR A 774 -11.72 17.98 10.84
CA TYR A 774 -11.50 17.36 9.54
C TYR A 774 -12.33 18.02 8.43
N LYS A 775 -13.62 18.27 8.65
CA LYS A 775 -14.49 18.97 7.67
C LYS A 775 -14.05 20.42 7.40
N ILE A 776 -13.67 21.16 8.43
CA ILE A 776 -13.22 22.55 8.28
C ILE A 776 -11.93 22.63 7.46
N PHE A 777 -11.02 21.65 7.63
CA PHE A 777 -9.74 21.65 6.92
C PHE A 777 -9.84 21.06 5.51
N THR A 778 -10.68 20.07 5.27
CA THR A 778 -10.94 19.59 3.90
C THR A 778 -11.76 20.58 3.06
N GLN A 779 -12.57 21.43 3.68
CA GLN A 779 -13.30 22.50 2.99
C GLN A 779 -12.50 23.81 2.80
N ARG A 780 -11.38 24.00 3.51
CA ARG A 780 -10.50 25.19 3.40
C ARG A 780 -9.28 25.02 2.51
N ILE A 781 -9.10 23.87 1.88
CA ILE A 781 -8.11 23.70 0.80
C ILE A 781 -8.70 24.17 -0.56
N ASP A 782 -9.85 24.79 -0.56
CA ASP A 782 -10.37 25.57 -1.69
C ASP A 782 -9.70 26.98 -1.76
N LEU A 783 -8.37 27.05 -1.72
CA LEU A 783 -7.67 28.26 -2.15
C LEU A 783 -7.33 28.12 -3.63
N PRO A 784 -7.72 29.07 -4.47
CA PRO A 784 -7.42 29.00 -5.90
C PRO A 784 -5.91 29.01 -6.10
N CYS A 785 -5.43 28.08 -6.89
CA CYS A 785 -4.12 28.21 -7.50
C CYS A 785 -4.14 29.42 -8.42
N VAL A 786 -3.48 30.48 -8.01
CA VAL A 786 -3.01 31.56 -8.89
C VAL A 786 -1.62 31.23 -9.37
#